data_41170d58dc99d41c9c311cc824cc9f78
#
_entry.id   41170d58dc99d41c9c311cc824cc9f78
#
_cell.length_a   1.000
_cell.length_b   1.000
_cell.length_c   1.000
_cell.angle_alpha   90.00
_cell.angle_beta   90.00
_cell.angle_gamma   90.00
#
_symmetry.space_group_name_H-M   'P 1'
#
loop_
_entity.id
_entity.type
_entity.pdbx_description
1 polymer ?
#
loop_
_entity_poly.entity_id
_entity_poly.type
_entity_poly.pdbx_seq_one_letter_code
_entity_poly.pdbx_strand_id
1 'polypeptide(L)'
;MRRLAWSLFVSGAASGVMSVDSAHAQSSPLPPVTVTAPEQQQKQTRRTEPSSRTSAARRAQRTQTTGTQQQAIPGLAAGLGAAPGRGDVSIAVTALPAAVTVMDAPAISRLPVATYGDLFRSLPGFNVSNYGQGAVGYGLSLRGYTESEHGRDIAYFIDGVPVNEVSSLHTPNYADLNVLLPETVKSIEIVRGPFSVEYGDSNMGGSVNITTKQAEPFATVGVSGGTQGTARGLATYSTTQGAWLPYLALEGYHTDGYRDNSFVNRYNSFNKVTTTLPDGSTVSFRAQAYGTEFGAPGYANKDAILAGAISERSATNPTDGGNKQLENFVTNYVSGAQDQELKGTLFVSHQFSNRFADFGGGQRVQHEDRTMVGGRVSKVWSGAVGDDIPVQVLLGSNWRTDFIEAFQAPTTARAVTGPAVVNVGLTETNIAGFGQVQVKPLPWLKITAGARYDEFIYDINDRITPGGTPNISNGIASPKAGVAITPVKWLELFANYGEGFRSIDVPAELIGNPSIQPFRIISREGGGQLIFDRFRFLASYWTTDSQNEAFQPAPGLPVTFLGKAQRNGFDLDARLLVINEPANMVSLFANFAGVQARLIDAAPSYYVPNVPNYVANVGVDFNVATINAQTLSGSAYITFVGKKYLTQDGLITTSPYSRVTGKLAYSWPGGWTAFTQATWYPGDRLSEIAINFGDPVGAKSSDIFVSAQPTLTVLAGLTYRFPTVATAASPNLVTK
;
A
#
# COMPACT_ATOMS: atom_id res chain seq x y z
N MET A 1 12.79 -33.61 -26.41
CA MET A 1 11.94 -34.57 -25.70
C MET A 1 12.59 -34.92 -24.37
N ARG A 2 12.27 -34.20 -23.31
CA ARG A 2 12.55 -34.56 -21.90
C ARG A 2 11.24 -34.38 -21.13
N ARG A 3 10.78 -35.46 -20.54
CA ARG A 3 9.52 -35.52 -19.76
C ARG A 3 9.70 -34.72 -18.46
N LEU A 4 8.90 -33.68 -18.23
CA LEU A 4 8.72 -33.08 -16.92
C LEU A 4 7.76 -33.98 -16.12
N ALA A 5 8.29 -34.55 -15.04
CA ALA A 5 7.48 -35.19 -14.02
C ALA A 5 6.93 -34.11 -13.07
N TRP A 6 5.62 -33.97 -13.02
CA TRP A 6 4.92 -33.12 -12.07
C TRP A 6 4.78 -33.89 -10.76
N SER A 7 5.51 -33.48 -9.72
CA SER A 7 5.28 -33.92 -8.35
C SER A 7 4.33 -32.94 -7.68
N LEU A 8 3.08 -33.34 -7.51
CA LEU A 8 2.12 -32.70 -6.64
C LEU A 8 2.56 -32.89 -5.19
N PHE A 9 3.11 -31.88 -4.54
CA PHE A 9 3.26 -31.86 -3.10
C PHE A 9 1.95 -31.41 -2.46
N VAL A 10 1.14 -32.37 -2.06
CA VAL A 10 0.12 -32.16 -1.03
C VAL A 10 0.84 -32.25 0.32
N SER A 11 1.15 -31.13 0.93
CA SER A 11 1.67 -31.07 2.29
C SER A 11 0.51 -31.33 3.26
N GLY A 12 0.36 -32.56 3.67
CA GLY A 12 -0.45 -32.91 4.85
C GLY A 12 0.20 -32.32 6.10
N ALA A 13 -0.61 -31.67 6.92
CA ALA A 13 -0.22 -31.26 8.27
C ALA A 13 0.12 -32.50 9.08
N ALA A 14 1.40 -32.83 9.23
CA ALA A 14 1.89 -33.81 10.18
C ALA A 14 2.24 -33.10 11.47
N SER A 15 1.50 -33.44 12.53
CA SER A 15 1.75 -33.08 13.91
C SER A 15 3.12 -33.59 14.35
N GLY A 16 4.12 -32.72 14.39
CA GLY A 16 5.39 -33.01 15.04
C GLY A 16 5.24 -32.89 16.55
N VAL A 17 5.10 -34.00 17.24
CA VAL A 17 5.23 -34.08 18.70
C VAL A 17 6.71 -33.96 19.04
N MET A 18 7.14 -32.82 19.57
CA MET A 18 8.42 -32.70 20.24
C MET A 18 8.33 -33.38 21.59
N SER A 19 9.07 -34.48 21.76
CA SER A 19 9.35 -35.09 23.05
C SER A 19 10.31 -34.18 23.83
N VAL A 20 9.81 -33.60 24.90
CA VAL A 20 10.63 -32.90 25.90
C VAL A 20 10.98 -33.92 26.98
N ASP A 21 12.26 -34.21 27.16
CA ASP A 21 12.78 -35.01 28.26
C ASP A 21 12.45 -34.35 29.60
N SER A 22 11.78 -35.10 30.44
CA SER A 22 11.33 -34.72 31.77
C SER A 22 12.50 -34.74 32.76
N ALA A 23 12.94 -33.57 33.19
CA ALA A 23 13.73 -33.41 34.41
C ALA A 23 12.79 -33.46 35.62
N HIS A 24 12.96 -34.48 36.46
CA HIS A 24 12.23 -34.64 37.73
C HIS A 24 12.65 -33.56 38.73
N ALA A 25 11.75 -32.63 39.05
CA ALA A 25 11.81 -31.81 40.24
C ALA A 25 10.77 -32.33 41.28
N GLN A 26 11.25 -32.68 42.47
CA GLN A 26 10.43 -33.12 43.59
C GLN A 26 9.52 -31.97 44.07
N SER A 27 8.21 -32.21 44.11
CA SER A 27 7.22 -31.30 44.69
C SER A 27 6.98 -31.65 46.16
N SER A 28 7.25 -30.69 47.05
CA SER A 28 6.75 -30.74 48.43
C SER A 28 5.36 -30.09 48.47
N PRO A 29 4.37 -30.67 49.16
CA PRO A 29 3.02 -30.13 49.22
C PRO A 29 2.92 -28.92 50.17
N LEU A 30 2.27 -27.85 49.72
CA LEU A 30 1.88 -26.70 50.54
C LEU A 30 0.57 -27.01 51.31
N PRO A 31 0.38 -26.46 52.53
CA PRO A 31 -0.81 -26.71 53.34
C PRO A 31 -2.05 -25.99 52.81
N PRO A 32 -3.27 -26.46 53.08
CA PRO A 32 -4.51 -25.90 52.56
C PRO A 32 -4.88 -24.59 53.26
N VAL A 33 -5.20 -23.57 52.45
CA VAL A 33 -5.77 -22.30 52.92
C VAL A 33 -7.28 -22.41 52.93
N THR A 34 -7.86 -22.33 54.12
CA THR A 34 -9.32 -22.28 54.34
C THR A 34 -9.79 -20.85 54.23
N VAL A 35 -10.63 -20.56 53.23
CA VAL A 35 -11.32 -19.26 53.10
C VAL A 35 -12.72 -19.36 53.66
N THR A 36 -12.96 -18.70 54.77
CA THR A 36 -14.29 -18.54 55.38
C THR A 36 -15.04 -17.37 54.74
N ALA A 37 -16.20 -17.62 54.18
CA ALA A 37 -17.10 -16.58 53.66
C ALA A 37 -17.87 -15.91 54.82
N PRO A 38 -18.13 -14.59 54.76
CA PRO A 38 -18.99 -13.93 55.74
C PRO A 38 -20.49 -14.09 55.35
N GLU A 39 -21.28 -14.41 56.37
CA GLU A 39 -22.73 -14.56 56.35
C GLU A 39 -23.49 -13.30 55.93
N GLN A 40 -24.52 -13.52 55.15
CA GLN A 40 -25.55 -12.52 54.84
C GLN A 40 -26.50 -12.32 56.04
N GLN A 41 -26.64 -11.12 56.54
CA GLN A 41 -27.75 -10.75 57.40
C GLN A 41 -28.85 -10.03 56.57
N GLN A 42 -29.97 -10.72 56.42
CA GLN A 42 -31.25 -10.13 56.02
C GLN A 42 -31.80 -9.21 57.12
N LYS A 43 -32.22 -8.02 56.77
CA LYS A 43 -33.26 -7.28 57.55
C LYS A 43 -34.33 -6.74 56.65
N GLN A 44 -35.53 -7.20 56.93
CA GLN A 44 -36.82 -6.78 56.36
C GLN A 44 -37.33 -5.45 56.89
N THR A 45 -38.14 -4.84 56.04
CA THR A 45 -39.32 -3.95 56.26
C THR A 45 -39.11 -2.47 56.55
N ARG A 46 -39.53 -1.58 55.70
CA ARG A 46 -40.86 -0.91 55.84
C ARG A 46 -41.20 -0.02 54.64
N ARG A 47 -42.45 -0.16 54.22
CA ARG A 47 -43.20 0.55 53.17
C ARG A 47 -43.59 1.95 53.62
N THR A 48 -43.32 2.99 52.82
CA THR A 48 -44.13 4.19 52.65
C THR A 48 -43.86 4.86 51.32
N GLU A 49 -44.90 4.99 50.50
CA GLU A 49 -45.00 5.90 49.34
C GLU A 49 -45.57 7.26 49.81
N PRO A 50 -45.70 8.31 48.98
CA PRO A 50 -45.03 8.69 47.69
C PRO A 50 -44.52 10.16 47.68
N SER A 51 -43.62 10.53 46.82
CA SER A 51 -43.74 11.82 46.11
C SER A 51 -42.65 12.05 45.06
N SER A 52 -43.13 12.34 43.86
CA SER A 52 -42.52 13.20 42.82
C SER A 52 -41.03 13.19 42.57
N ARG A 53 -40.64 12.57 41.43
CA ARG A 53 -39.52 13.05 40.57
C ARG A 53 -39.64 12.51 39.16
N THR A 54 -40.58 13.09 38.41
CA THR A 54 -40.56 13.10 36.94
C THR A 54 -39.58 14.19 36.47
N SER A 55 -38.31 13.90 36.30
CA SER A 55 -37.39 14.76 35.56
C SER A 55 -36.10 14.08 35.06
N ALA A 56 -35.79 12.86 35.49
CA ALA A 56 -34.57 12.15 35.02
C ALA A 56 -34.78 11.21 33.83
N ALA A 57 -36.03 10.78 33.57
CA ALA A 57 -36.35 9.87 32.47
C ALA A 57 -36.56 10.55 31.10
N ARG A 58 -36.60 11.89 31.05
CA ARG A 58 -36.70 12.64 29.78
C ARG A 58 -35.36 13.09 29.18
N ARG A 59 -34.24 12.90 29.86
CA ARG A 59 -32.91 13.27 29.37
C ARG A 59 -32.13 12.10 28.74
N ALA A 60 -32.51 10.87 29.03
CA ALA A 60 -31.91 9.69 28.41
C ALA A 60 -32.55 9.25 27.08
N GLN A 61 -33.68 9.85 26.69
CA GLN A 61 -34.36 9.54 25.44
C GLN A 61 -34.25 10.64 24.37
N ARG A 62 -33.39 11.63 24.58
CA ARG A 62 -33.18 12.74 23.64
C ARG A 62 -31.78 12.79 23.02
N THR A 63 -30.99 11.75 23.21
CA THR A 63 -29.66 11.57 22.54
C THR A 63 -29.65 10.38 21.58
N GLN A 64 -30.82 9.82 21.26
CA GLN A 64 -31.01 9.06 20.02
C GLN A 64 -31.70 9.94 18.97
N THR A 65 -31.14 11.11 18.72
CA THR A 65 -31.33 11.77 17.44
C THR A 65 -30.39 11.07 16.47
N THR A 66 -30.98 10.07 15.76
CA THR A 66 -30.75 9.86 14.35
C THR A 66 -29.56 10.71 13.83
N GLY A 67 -28.32 10.29 14.11
CA GLY A 67 -27.28 10.44 13.14
C GLY A 67 -27.82 9.71 11.90
N THR A 68 -28.41 10.45 10.98
CA THR A 68 -28.59 9.98 9.64
C THR A 68 -27.18 9.54 9.23
N GLN A 69 -26.90 8.23 9.31
CA GLN A 69 -25.84 7.65 8.53
C GLN A 69 -26.16 8.14 7.11
N GLN A 70 -25.47 9.20 6.72
CA GLN A 70 -25.41 9.54 5.32
C GLN A 70 -24.80 8.31 4.70
N GLN A 71 -25.66 7.42 4.18
CA GLN A 71 -25.25 6.28 3.38
C GLN A 71 -24.27 6.85 2.38
N ALA A 72 -22.99 6.46 2.53
CA ALA A 72 -21.97 6.78 1.55
C ALA A 72 -22.58 6.41 0.20
N ILE A 73 -22.76 7.38 -0.66
CA ILE A 73 -23.39 7.16 -1.96
C ILE A 73 -22.57 6.08 -2.64
N PRO A 74 -23.14 4.88 -2.93
CA PRO A 74 -22.38 3.81 -3.56
C PRO A 74 -21.78 4.35 -4.86
N GLY A 75 -20.45 4.29 -5.00
CA GLY A 75 -19.73 4.83 -6.14
C GLY A 75 -19.03 6.17 -5.91
N LEU A 76 -19.47 7.03 -4.97
CA LEU A 76 -18.72 8.26 -4.66
C LEU A 76 -17.53 7.99 -3.72
N ALA A 77 -17.61 6.98 -2.87
CA ALA A 77 -16.49 6.53 -2.05
C ALA A 77 -15.35 5.91 -2.88
N ALA A 78 -15.68 5.41 -4.07
CA ALA A 78 -14.71 4.82 -4.96
C ALA A 78 -13.90 5.89 -5.70
N GLY A 79 -12.66 6.11 -5.28
CA GLY A 79 -11.70 6.95 -5.99
C GLY A 79 -11.58 8.39 -5.55
N LEU A 80 -12.39 8.90 -4.62
CA LEU A 80 -12.31 10.29 -4.16
C LEU A 80 -12.07 10.48 -2.67
N GLY A 81 -11.78 9.41 -1.94
CA GLY A 81 -11.73 9.44 -0.49
C GLY A 81 -13.14 9.70 0.12
N ALA A 82 -13.47 9.06 1.22
CA ALA A 82 -14.62 9.47 1.99
C ALA A 82 -14.46 10.96 2.29
N ALA A 83 -15.54 11.75 2.10
CA ALA A 83 -15.56 13.11 2.62
C ALA A 83 -15.23 13.01 4.12
N PRO A 84 -14.32 13.84 4.67
CA PRO A 84 -14.09 13.88 6.10
C PRO A 84 -15.44 13.94 6.79
N GLY A 85 -15.60 13.15 7.86
CA GLY A 85 -16.87 13.06 8.56
C GLY A 85 -17.37 14.45 8.92
N ARG A 86 -18.37 14.93 8.18
CA ARG A 86 -18.90 16.27 8.38
C ARG A 86 -19.61 16.31 9.71
N GLY A 87 -19.13 17.12 10.59
CA GLY A 87 -19.76 17.36 11.86
C GLY A 87 -19.15 16.64 13.04
N ASP A 88 -18.47 15.53 12.85
CA ASP A 88 -17.88 14.77 13.94
C ASP A 88 -16.36 14.96 14.02
N VAL A 89 -15.85 15.01 15.23
CA VAL A 89 -14.41 14.89 15.50
C VAL A 89 -14.06 13.43 15.33
N SER A 90 -13.26 13.11 14.31
CA SER A 90 -12.80 11.74 14.04
C SER A 90 -11.31 11.74 13.69
N ILE A 91 -10.56 10.84 14.31
CA ILE A 91 -9.12 10.63 14.04
C ILE A 91 -8.91 9.64 12.88
N ALA A 92 -9.97 9.03 12.35
CA ALA A 92 -9.84 8.22 11.15
C ALA A 92 -9.08 8.98 10.05
N VAL A 93 -8.26 8.25 9.28
CA VAL A 93 -7.49 8.82 8.16
C VAL A 93 -8.38 9.62 7.20
N THR A 94 -9.61 9.14 6.99
CA THR A 94 -10.62 9.80 6.16
C THR A 94 -11.11 11.13 6.70
N ALA A 95 -10.85 11.43 7.98
CA ALA A 95 -11.22 12.68 8.64
C ALA A 95 -10.03 13.65 8.79
N LEU A 96 -8.83 13.27 8.32
CA LEU A 96 -7.70 14.21 8.27
C LEU A 96 -8.05 15.38 7.36
N PRO A 97 -7.68 16.62 7.75
CA PRO A 97 -7.86 17.80 6.91
C PRO A 97 -6.78 17.83 5.79
N ALA A 98 -6.72 16.81 4.94
CA ALA A 98 -5.70 16.60 3.93
C ALA A 98 -6.27 16.01 2.65
N ALA A 99 -5.48 15.96 1.59
CA ALA A 99 -5.83 15.26 0.37
C ALA A 99 -5.79 13.73 0.60
N VAL A 100 -6.93 13.14 0.93
CA VAL A 100 -7.12 11.71 1.18
C VAL A 100 -7.94 11.07 0.07
N THR A 101 -7.54 9.87 -0.35
CA THR A 101 -8.28 9.04 -1.31
C THR A 101 -8.58 7.67 -0.68
N VAL A 102 -9.83 7.21 -0.82
CA VAL A 102 -10.24 5.86 -0.41
C VAL A 102 -10.87 5.15 -1.59
N MET A 103 -10.42 3.93 -1.86
CA MET A 103 -10.97 3.06 -2.89
C MET A 103 -11.46 1.75 -2.25
N ASP A 104 -12.71 1.41 -2.45
CA ASP A 104 -13.35 0.22 -1.90
C ASP A 104 -13.34 -0.98 -2.86
N ALA A 105 -13.69 -2.17 -2.36
CA ALA A 105 -13.72 -3.39 -3.14
C ALA A 105 -14.63 -3.34 -4.40
N PRO A 106 -15.83 -2.72 -4.37
CA PRO A 106 -16.64 -2.51 -5.57
C PRO A 106 -15.93 -1.68 -6.65
N ALA A 107 -15.20 -0.64 -6.27
CA ALA A 107 -14.41 0.15 -7.21
C ALA A 107 -13.23 -0.65 -7.78
N ILE A 108 -12.47 -1.34 -6.91
CA ILE A 108 -11.36 -2.22 -7.31
C ILE A 108 -11.82 -3.26 -8.33
N SER A 109 -13.01 -3.86 -8.12
CA SER A 109 -13.53 -4.89 -9.02
C SER A 109 -13.80 -4.41 -10.45
N ARG A 110 -14.08 -3.12 -10.64
CA ARG A 110 -14.30 -2.50 -11.96
C ARG A 110 -13.01 -2.12 -12.68
N LEU A 111 -11.92 -1.92 -11.94
CA LEU A 111 -10.63 -1.54 -12.53
C LEU A 111 -10.05 -2.64 -13.44
N PRO A 112 -9.33 -2.26 -14.50
CA PRO A 112 -8.55 -3.16 -15.33
C PRO A 112 -7.24 -3.56 -14.63
N VAL A 113 -7.30 -4.54 -13.73
CA VAL A 113 -6.18 -4.97 -12.91
C VAL A 113 -5.65 -6.31 -13.40
N ALA A 114 -4.43 -6.32 -13.94
CA ALA A 114 -3.65 -7.51 -14.23
C ALA A 114 -2.57 -7.77 -13.16
N THR A 115 -2.04 -6.70 -12.60
CA THR A 115 -1.01 -6.71 -11.55
C THR A 115 -1.35 -5.67 -10.48
N TYR A 116 -0.65 -5.74 -9.33
CA TYR A 116 -0.92 -4.78 -8.25
C TYR A 116 -0.70 -3.31 -8.65
N GLY A 117 0.24 -3.03 -9.56
CA GLY A 117 0.50 -1.67 -10.03
C GLY A 117 -0.72 -1.00 -10.66
N ASP A 118 -1.59 -1.79 -11.30
CA ASP A 118 -2.79 -1.29 -11.94
C ASP A 118 -3.83 -0.74 -10.96
N LEU A 119 -3.76 -1.14 -9.67
CA LEU A 119 -4.60 -0.60 -8.60
C LEU A 119 -4.37 0.91 -8.37
N PHE A 120 -3.18 1.41 -8.72
CA PHE A 120 -2.76 2.78 -8.47
C PHE A 120 -2.81 3.69 -9.70
N ARG A 121 -2.93 3.13 -10.92
CA ARG A 121 -2.79 3.86 -12.19
C ARG A 121 -3.81 4.99 -12.41
N SER A 122 -5.03 4.81 -11.95
CA SER A 122 -6.10 5.83 -12.08
C SER A 122 -6.22 6.74 -10.85
N LEU A 123 -5.39 6.53 -9.81
CA LEU A 123 -5.48 7.29 -8.57
C LEU A 123 -4.82 8.65 -8.68
N PRO A 124 -5.41 9.69 -8.06
CA PRO A 124 -4.88 11.05 -8.12
C PRO A 124 -3.45 11.14 -7.59
N GLY A 125 -2.56 11.74 -8.37
CA GLY A 125 -1.19 12.02 -7.98
C GLY A 125 -0.21 10.85 -8.13
N PHE A 126 -0.69 9.63 -8.44
CA PHE A 126 0.20 8.50 -8.68
C PHE A 126 0.72 8.47 -10.12
N ASN A 127 2.03 8.34 -10.28
CA ASN A 127 2.65 7.83 -11.50
C ASN A 127 3.08 6.37 -11.24
N VAL A 128 2.70 5.47 -12.16
CA VAL A 128 2.98 4.04 -12.05
C VAL A 128 3.71 3.58 -13.29
N SER A 129 4.94 3.15 -13.10
CA SER A 129 5.85 2.73 -14.16
C SER A 129 6.19 1.25 -14.02
N ASN A 130 6.00 0.48 -15.10
CA ASN A 130 6.37 -0.93 -15.16
C ASN A 130 7.78 -1.06 -15.74
N TYR A 131 8.74 -1.47 -14.94
CA TYR A 131 10.13 -1.65 -15.38
C TYR A 131 10.30 -2.79 -16.40
N GLY A 132 9.34 -3.70 -16.51
CA GLY A 132 9.47 -4.89 -17.37
C GLY A 132 10.62 -5.80 -16.97
N GLN A 133 11.00 -5.79 -15.69
CA GLN A 133 12.09 -6.59 -15.11
C GLN A 133 11.52 -7.79 -14.33
N GLY A 134 10.61 -8.53 -14.95
CA GLY A 134 9.99 -9.70 -14.32
C GLY A 134 9.17 -9.33 -13.09
N ALA A 135 9.45 -9.98 -11.95
CA ALA A 135 8.75 -9.76 -10.69
C ALA A 135 9.37 -8.66 -9.81
N VAL A 136 10.17 -7.78 -10.37
CA VAL A 136 10.65 -6.58 -9.67
C VAL A 136 9.48 -5.61 -9.43
N GLY A 137 9.45 -4.97 -8.26
CA GLY A 137 8.40 -4.01 -7.91
C GLY A 137 8.26 -2.86 -8.90
N TYR A 138 7.04 -2.33 -9.05
CA TYR A 138 6.77 -1.19 -9.92
C TYR A 138 7.39 0.10 -9.36
N GLY A 139 7.72 1.04 -10.24
CA GLY A 139 7.94 2.42 -9.87
C GLY A 139 6.62 3.07 -9.49
N LEU A 140 6.43 3.31 -8.20
CA LEU A 140 5.28 4.03 -7.67
C LEU A 140 5.74 5.39 -7.17
N SER A 141 5.32 6.47 -7.84
CA SER A 141 5.68 7.84 -7.49
C SER A 141 4.46 8.62 -7.04
N LEU A 142 4.60 9.41 -5.99
CA LEU A 142 3.58 10.29 -5.46
C LEU A 142 4.21 11.64 -5.09
N ARG A 143 3.65 12.75 -5.62
CA ARG A 143 4.18 14.11 -5.38
C ARG A 143 5.66 14.27 -5.73
N GLY A 144 6.14 13.55 -6.76
CA GLY A 144 7.53 13.60 -7.21
C GLY A 144 8.52 12.89 -6.31
N TYR A 145 8.04 12.05 -5.38
CA TYR A 145 8.86 11.11 -4.62
C TYR A 145 8.88 9.75 -5.34
N THR A 146 10.06 9.30 -5.63
CA THR A 146 10.53 7.99 -6.10
C THR A 146 9.77 7.28 -7.20
N GLU A 147 10.05 7.67 -8.44
CA GLU A 147 9.70 6.83 -9.59
C GLU A 147 10.78 5.74 -9.84
N SER A 148 12.06 6.13 -9.92
CA SER A 148 13.16 5.22 -10.27
C SER A 148 13.57 4.24 -9.17
N GLU A 149 13.01 4.34 -7.96
CA GLU A 149 13.47 3.64 -6.77
C GLU A 149 12.36 2.83 -6.10
N HIS A 150 11.40 2.34 -6.90
CA HIS A 150 10.40 1.35 -6.51
C HIS A 150 9.59 1.71 -5.26
N GLY A 151 9.13 2.98 -5.14
CA GLY A 151 8.21 3.42 -4.09
C GLY A 151 8.82 3.56 -2.69
N ARG A 152 10.13 3.65 -2.55
CA ARG A 152 10.84 3.71 -1.25
C ARG A 152 10.40 4.85 -0.32
N ASP A 153 9.93 5.99 -0.86
CA ASP A 153 9.54 7.19 -0.09
C ASP A 153 8.03 7.29 0.16
N ILE A 154 7.31 6.20 -0.05
CA ILE A 154 5.89 6.04 0.26
C ILE A 154 5.75 4.90 1.25
N ALA A 155 5.09 5.14 2.38
CA ALA A 155 4.88 4.14 3.41
C ALA A 155 3.71 3.21 3.04
N TYR A 156 3.97 1.92 2.78
CA TYR A 156 2.95 0.93 2.42
C TYR A 156 2.66 -0.01 3.58
N PHE A 157 1.36 -0.26 3.80
CA PHE A 157 0.90 -1.21 4.82
C PHE A 157 -0.16 -2.16 4.24
N ILE A 158 -0.12 -3.43 4.63
CA ILE A 158 -1.16 -4.43 4.36
C ILE A 158 -1.63 -5.00 5.69
N ASP A 159 -2.90 -4.71 6.08
CA ASP A 159 -3.46 -5.06 7.39
C ASP A 159 -2.58 -4.58 8.57
N GLY A 160 -1.97 -3.41 8.46
CA GLY A 160 -1.11 -2.82 9.48
C GLY A 160 0.34 -3.30 9.49
N VAL A 161 0.71 -4.24 8.61
CA VAL A 161 2.10 -4.70 8.44
C VAL A 161 2.82 -3.80 7.44
N PRO A 162 3.98 -3.20 7.77
CA PRO A 162 4.77 -2.43 6.83
C PRO A 162 5.34 -3.33 5.72
N VAL A 163 5.29 -2.85 4.47
CA VAL A 163 5.77 -3.58 3.29
C VAL A 163 7.18 -3.17 2.89
N ASN A 164 7.55 -1.91 3.15
CA ASN A 164 8.87 -1.40 2.78
C ASN A 164 9.99 -2.22 3.42
N GLU A 165 10.94 -2.68 2.61
CA GLU A 165 12.12 -3.44 3.02
C GLU A 165 13.23 -2.46 3.39
N VAL A 166 13.43 -2.23 4.69
CA VAL A 166 14.54 -1.41 5.20
C VAL A 166 15.86 -2.08 4.87
N SER A 167 16.91 -1.30 4.60
CA SER A 167 18.27 -1.79 4.33
C SER A 167 18.33 -2.91 3.28
N SER A 168 17.78 -2.65 2.08
CA SER A 168 17.70 -3.63 0.99
C SER A 168 18.78 -3.41 -0.06
N LEU A 169 19.40 -4.52 -0.55
CA LEU A 169 20.35 -4.50 -1.66
C LEU A 169 19.74 -4.04 -2.98
N HIS A 170 18.43 -4.09 -3.12
CA HIS A 170 17.75 -3.65 -4.33
C HIS A 170 17.77 -2.12 -4.44
N THR A 171 17.24 -1.46 -3.44
CA THR A 171 17.22 0.00 -3.23
C THR A 171 16.80 0.28 -1.80
N PRO A 172 17.25 1.38 -1.17
CA PRO A 172 16.81 1.74 0.17
C PRO A 172 15.27 1.72 0.31
N ASN A 173 14.76 1.07 1.36
CA ASN A 173 13.32 0.98 1.66
C ASN A 173 12.45 0.46 0.50
N TYR A 174 12.96 -0.50 -0.25
CA TYR A 174 12.29 -1.12 -1.40
C TYR A 174 10.85 -1.54 -1.10
N ALA A 175 9.91 -1.16 -1.95
CA ALA A 175 8.49 -1.49 -1.79
C ALA A 175 8.03 -2.49 -2.86
N ASP A 176 7.86 -3.76 -2.48
CA ASP A 176 7.36 -4.82 -3.35
C ASP A 176 5.97 -5.29 -2.93
N LEU A 177 4.98 -4.91 -3.71
CA LEU A 177 3.59 -5.30 -3.51
C LEU A 177 3.15 -6.51 -4.38
N ASN A 178 4.07 -7.23 -5.02
CA ASN A 178 3.74 -8.41 -5.83
C ASN A 178 3.03 -9.54 -5.05
N VAL A 179 3.17 -9.54 -3.74
CA VAL A 179 2.46 -10.43 -2.80
C VAL A 179 0.94 -10.16 -2.75
N LEU A 180 0.48 -8.96 -3.18
CA LEU A 180 -0.91 -8.54 -3.07
C LEU A 180 -1.78 -9.19 -4.17
N LEU A 181 -2.80 -9.93 -3.76
CA LEU A 181 -3.88 -10.39 -4.62
C LEU A 181 -5.00 -9.35 -4.65
N PRO A 182 -5.29 -8.71 -5.79
CA PRO A 182 -6.33 -7.67 -5.87
C PRO A 182 -7.70 -8.11 -5.36
N GLU A 183 -8.05 -9.38 -5.55
CA GLU A 183 -9.32 -9.98 -5.11
C GLU A 183 -9.45 -10.04 -3.58
N THR A 184 -8.33 -10.05 -2.85
CA THR A 184 -8.34 -10.05 -1.38
C THR A 184 -8.51 -8.66 -0.79
N VAL A 185 -8.38 -7.60 -1.58
CA VAL A 185 -8.42 -6.21 -1.09
C VAL A 185 -9.85 -5.78 -0.79
N LYS A 186 -10.07 -5.26 0.43
CA LYS A 186 -11.30 -4.61 0.87
C LYS A 186 -11.28 -3.12 0.56
N SER A 187 -10.18 -2.43 0.92
CA SER A 187 -10.01 -1.00 0.67
C SER A 187 -8.54 -0.62 0.58
N ILE A 188 -8.29 0.46 -0.15
CA ILE A 188 -7.00 1.16 -0.22
C ILE A 188 -7.23 2.58 0.24
N GLU A 189 -6.52 3.02 1.27
CA GLU A 189 -6.54 4.37 1.80
C GLU A 189 -5.21 5.04 1.54
N ILE A 190 -5.22 6.25 0.97
CA ILE A 190 -4.04 6.99 0.57
C ILE A 190 -4.10 8.38 1.19
N VAL A 191 -3.08 8.72 1.96
CA VAL A 191 -2.83 10.08 2.45
C VAL A 191 -1.69 10.67 1.64
N ARG A 192 -1.96 11.73 0.89
CA ARG A 192 -0.92 12.44 0.12
C ARG A 192 -0.16 13.39 1.03
N GLY A 193 1.15 13.18 1.16
CA GLY A 193 2.01 13.91 2.09
C GLY A 193 2.05 13.31 3.52
N PRO A 194 2.98 13.75 4.36
CA PRO A 194 3.29 13.15 5.67
C PRO A 194 2.38 13.69 6.80
N PHE A 195 1.05 13.71 6.60
CA PHE A 195 0.13 14.38 7.52
C PHE A 195 -0.50 13.47 8.58
N SER A 196 -0.34 12.15 8.49
CA SER A 196 -0.79 11.21 9.52
C SER A 196 0.33 10.89 10.52
N VAL A 197 0.04 10.90 11.83
CA VAL A 197 0.99 10.48 12.88
C VAL A 197 1.19 8.95 12.91
N GLU A 198 0.25 8.22 12.33
CA GLU A 198 0.25 6.78 12.37
C GLU A 198 1.34 6.15 11.50
N TYR A 199 1.80 6.85 10.47
CA TYR A 199 2.78 6.35 9.51
C TYR A 199 4.10 7.09 9.69
N GLY A 200 5.18 6.33 9.91
CA GLY A 200 6.53 6.85 10.19
C GLY A 200 7.46 6.71 9.02
N ASP A 201 8.28 5.66 9.04
CA ASP A 201 9.30 5.42 8.02
C ASP A 201 8.73 5.36 6.61
N SER A 202 9.50 5.86 5.62
CA SER A 202 9.13 5.99 4.21
C SER A 202 7.97 6.96 3.92
N ASN A 203 7.42 7.66 4.92
CA ASN A 203 6.29 8.56 4.74
C ASN A 203 6.72 9.97 4.29
N MET A 204 7.36 10.06 3.12
CA MET A 204 7.78 11.32 2.51
C MET A 204 6.73 11.81 1.49
N GLY A 205 6.46 11.05 0.44
CA GLY A 205 5.41 11.36 -0.54
C GLY A 205 3.99 11.15 0.00
N GLY A 206 3.85 10.27 0.97
CA GLY A 206 2.57 9.90 1.59
C GLY A 206 2.54 8.47 2.09
N SER A 207 1.35 8.01 2.42
CA SER A 207 1.13 6.64 2.91
C SER A 207 -0.02 5.94 2.21
N VAL A 208 0.10 4.63 2.06
CA VAL A 208 -0.89 3.73 1.47
C VAL A 208 -1.20 2.63 2.48
N ASN A 209 -2.43 2.56 2.94
CA ASN A 209 -2.91 1.51 3.82
C ASN A 209 -3.91 0.61 3.08
N ILE A 210 -3.57 -0.67 2.95
CA ILE A 210 -4.37 -1.69 2.28
C ILE A 210 -5.00 -2.58 3.34
N THR A 211 -6.32 -2.61 3.38
CA THR A 211 -7.07 -3.51 4.24
C THR A 211 -7.59 -4.67 3.42
N THR A 212 -7.39 -5.90 3.89
CA THR A 212 -7.89 -7.09 3.21
C THR A 212 -9.28 -7.50 3.69
N LYS A 213 -10.01 -8.22 2.85
CA LYS A 213 -11.35 -8.74 3.13
C LYS A 213 -11.34 -9.70 4.33
N GLN A 214 -12.46 -9.74 5.05
CA GLN A 214 -12.68 -10.65 6.17
C GLN A 214 -13.56 -11.84 5.77
N ALA A 215 -14.63 -11.59 5.01
CA ALA A 215 -15.56 -12.59 4.54
C ALA A 215 -16.35 -12.11 3.33
N GLU A 216 -16.80 -13.05 2.52
CA GLU A 216 -17.77 -12.88 1.42
C GLU A 216 -18.72 -14.09 1.38
N PRO A 217 -19.97 -13.95 0.90
CA PRO A 217 -20.94 -15.04 0.90
C PRO A 217 -20.78 -16.01 -0.28
N PHE A 218 -19.58 -16.11 -0.88
CA PHE A 218 -19.33 -16.94 -2.05
C PHE A 218 -17.86 -17.40 -2.14
N ALA A 219 -17.68 -18.51 -2.85
CA ALA A 219 -16.40 -18.93 -3.39
C ALA A 219 -16.31 -18.52 -4.87
N THR A 220 -15.11 -18.32 -5.39
CA THR A 220 -14.88 -17.97 -6.79
C THR A 220 -13.79 -18.87 -7.39
N VAL A 221 -14.00 -19.33 -8.59
CA VAL A 221 -12.94 -19.89 -9.45
C VAL A 221 -12.86 -19.07 -10.72
N GLY A 222 -11.65 -18.85 -11.21
CA GLY A 222 -11.43 -18.04 -12.40
C GLY A 222 -10.20 -18.46 -13.17
N VAL A 223 -10.29 -18.32 -14.50
CA VAL A 223 -9.15 -18.49 -15.41
C VAL A 223 -9.10 -17.28 -16.33
N SER A 224 -7.89 -16.85 -16.67
CA SER A 224 -7.69 -15.80 -17.66
C SER A 224 -6.42 -16.06 -18.46
N GLY A 225 -6.40 -15.55 -19.68
CA GLY A 225 -5.26 -15.63 -20.58
C GLY A 225 -5.18 -14.39 -21.46
N GLY A 226 -3.99 -14.14 -21.99
CA GLY A 226 -3.79 -12.91 -22.76
C GLY A 226 -2.52 -12.91 -23.60
N THR A 227 -2.18 -11.72 -24.04
CA THR A 227 -0.93 -11.45 -24.77
C THR A 227 0.29 -11.85 -23.96
N GLN A 228 1.44 -11.99 -24.59
CA GLN A 228 2.73 -12.38 -24.02
C GLN A 228 2.68 -13.73 -23.25
N GLY A 229 1.92 -14.71 -23.76
CA GLY A 229 1.80 -16.01 -23.11
C GLY A 229 1.16 -15.97 -21.71
N THR A 230 0.47 -14.88 -21.36
CA THR A 230 -0.09 -14.72 -20.01
C THR A 230 -1.20 -15.72 -19.73
N ALA A 231 -1.12 -16.42 -18.60
CA ALA A 231 -2.13 -17.33 -18.07
C ALA A 231 -2.25 -17.14 -16.55
N ARG A 232 -3.48 -17.13 -16.03
CA ARG A 232 -3.74 -17.00 -14.59
C ARG A 232 -4.90 -17.89 -14.16
N GLY A 233 -4.70 -18.64 -13.10
CA GLY A 233 -5.73 -19.38 -12.38
C GLY A 233 -5.91 -18.78 -10.99
N LEU A 234 -7.16 -18.61 -10.55
CA LEU A 234 -7.52 -18.07 -9.24
C LEU A 234 -8.63 -18.93 -8.63
N ALA A 235 -8.50 -19.26 -7.36
CA ALA A 235 -9.57 -19.84 -6.56
C ALA A 235 -9.68 -19.08 -5.24
N THR A 236 -10.91 -18.71 -4.83
CA THR A 236 -11.18 -18.15 -3.52
C THR A 236 -12.29 -18.92 -2.83
N TYR A 237 -12.21 -19.03 -1.52
CA TYR A 237 -13.29 -19.56 -0.69
C TYR A 237 -13.55 -18.62 0.49
N SER A 238 -14.81 -18.28 0.69
CA SER A 238 -15.23 -17.48 1.84
C SER A 238 -16.68 -17.80 2.22
N THR A 239 -17.02 -17.57 3.49
CA THR A 239 -18.41 -17.63 3.98
C THR A 239 -18.62 -16.56 5.04
N THR A 240 -19.87 -16.06 5.11
CA THR A 240 -20.31 -15.13 6.15
C THR A 240 -21.09 -15.82 7.27
N GLN A 241 -21.11 -17.16 7.29
CA GLN A 241 -21.79 -17.97 8.31
C GLN A 241 -20.78 -18.67 9.22
N GLY A 242 -21.14 -18.83 10.49
CA GLY A 242 -20.35 -19.48 11.52
C GLY A 242 -19.59 -18.49 12.42
N ALA A 243 -18.97 -19.02 13.47
CA ALA A 243 -18.20 -18.22 14.42
C ALA A 243 -16.83 -17.77 13.83
N TRP A 244 -16.32 -18.53 12.90
CA TRP A 244 -15.06 -18.26 12.19
C TRP A 244 -15.35 -18.00 10.72
N LEU A 245 -14.96 -16.82 10.24
CA LEU A 245 -15.22 -16.33 8.89
C LEU A 245 -13.93 -16.44 8.07
N PRO A 246 -13.75 -17.49 7.25
CA PRO A 246 -12.57 -17.64 6.42
C PRO A 246 -12.66 -16.78 5.15
N TYR A 247 -11.51 -16.29 4.71
CA TYR A 247 -11.26 -15.78 3.37
C TYR A 247 -9.94 -16.38 2.87
N LEU A 248 -10.03 -17.36 1.98
CA LEU A 248 -8.91 -18.11 1.42
C LEU A 248 -8.79 -17.78 -0.06
N ALA A 249 -7.55 -17.61 -0.55
CA ALA A 249 -7.29 -17.40 -1.98
C ALA A 249 -6.01 -18.11 -2.42
N LEU A 250 -6.06 -18.72 -3.60
CA LEU A 250 -4.93 -19.36 -4.26
C LEU A 250 -4.79 -18.80 -5.66
N GLU A 251 -3.58 -18.47 -6.06
CA GLU A 251 -3.24 -17.99 -7.41
C GLU A 251 -2.07 -18.76 -7.98
N GLY A 252 -2.17 -19.12 -9.27
CA GLY A 252 -1.06 -19.46 -10.14
C GLY A 252 -1.04 -18.50 -11.32
N TYR A 253 0.11 -17.92 -11.62
CA TYR A 253 0.29 -16.94 -12.69
C TYR A 253 1.54 -17.25 -13.50
N HIS A 254 1.43 -17.10 -14.81
CA HIS A 254 2.53 -17.20 -15.77
C HIS A 254 2.42 -16.11 -16.83
N THR A 255 3.55 -15.58 -17.27
CA THR A 255 3.69 -14.77 -18.49
C THR A 255 5.11 -14.93 -19.05
N ASP A 256 5.24 -14.94 -20.37
CA ASP A 256 6.53 -14.87 -21.05
C ASP A 256 7.11 -13.44 -20.98
N GLY A 257 6.23 -12.44 -20.75
CA GLY A 257 6.57 -11.03 -20.78
C GLY A 257 6.75 -10.49 -22.20
N TYR A 258 6.96 -9.17 -22.33
CA TYR A 258 7.07 -8.51 -23.64
C TYR A 258 8.48 -8.63 -24.24
N ARG A 259 9.52 -8.46 -23.41
CA ARG A 259 10.90 -8.52 -23.85
C ARG A 259 11.46 -9.93 -23.69
N ASP A 260 12.52 -10.22 -24.41
CA ASP A 260 13.27 -11.47 -24.26
C ASP A 260 13.76 -11.56 -22.79
N ASN A 261 13.70 -12.76 -22.18
CA ASN A 261 14.04 -12.98 -20.77
C ASN A 261 13.23 -12.10 -19.78
N SER A 262 11.92 -11.91 -19.99
CA SER A 262 11.05 -11.16 -19.07
C SER A 262 9.91 -11.99 -18.47
N PHE A 263 10.05 -13.32 -18.46
CA PHE A 263 9.04 -14.24 -17.91
C PHE A 263 8.84 -14.05 -16.39
N VAL A 264 7.63 -14.37 -15.95
CA VAL A 264 7.28 -14.46 -14.52
C VAL A 264 6.44 -15.71 -14.29
N ASN A 265 6.88 -16.55 -13.35
CA ASN A 265 6.09 -17.59 -12.70
C ASN A 265 5.81 -17.16 -11.26
N ARG A 266 4.54 -17.15 -10.82
CA ARG A 266 4.14 -16.71 -9.51
C ARG A 266 3.10 -17.63 -8.90
N TYR A 267 3.26 -17.90 -7.60
CA TYR A 267 2.30 -18.63 -6.79
C TYR A 267 2.00 -17.80 -5.54
N ASN A 268 0.72 -17.74 -5.15
CA ASN A 268 0.31 -16.99 -3.98
C ASN A 268 -0.81 -17.74 -3.24
N SER A 269 -0.65 -17.91 -1.94
CA SER A 269 -1.65 -18.49 -1.05
C SER A 269 -1.94 -17.49 0.06
N PHE A 270 -3.14 -16.95 0.08
CA PHE A 270 -3.62 -16.02 1.10
C PHE A 270 -4.71 -16.69 1.93
N ASN A 271 -4.53 -16.73 3.25
CA ASN A 271 -5.45 -17.40 4.17
C ASN A 271 -5.72 -16.46 5.35
N LYS A 272 -6.94 -15.95 5.47
CA LYS A 272 -7.38 -15.11 6.59
C LYS A 272 -8.60 -15.72 7.24
N VAL A 273 -8.62 -15.74 8.56
CA VAL A 273 -9.77 -16.18 9.35
C VAL A 273 -10.09 -15.11 10.37
N THR A 274 -11.35 -14.69 10.43
CA THR A 274 -11.82 -13.65 11.36
C THR A 274 -12.90 -14.19 12.26
N THR A 275 -12.87 -13.81 13.54
CA THR A 275 -13.94 -14.08 14.49
C THR A 275 -14.35 -12.81 15.22
N THR A 276 -15.62 -12.73 15.61
CA THR A 276 -16.15 -11.67 16.46
C THR A 276 -16.33 -12.21 17.87
N LEU A 277 -15.76 -11.54 18.85
CA LEU A 277 -15.85 -11.88 20.26
C LEU A 277 -17.20 -11.42 20.87
N PRO A 278 -17.59 -11.93 22.06
CA PRO A 278 -18.88 -11.56 22.68
C PRO A 278 -19.06 -10.06 22.97
N ASP A 279 -17.95 -9.32 23.14
CA ASP A 279 -17.96 -7.86 23.36
C ASP A 279 -18.05 -7.05 22.06
N GLY A 280 -18.20 -7.72 20.91
CA GLY A 280 -18.27 -7.10 19.59
C GLY A 280 -16.90 -6.77 18.97
N SER A 281 -15.81 -7.04 19.67
CA SER A 281 -14.46 -6.91 19.10
C SER A 281 -14.17 -8.01 18.07
N THR A 282 -13.24 -7.75 17.15
CA THR A 282 -12.84 -8.72 16.12
C THR A 282 -11.38 -9.12 16.28
N VAL A 283 -11.12 -10.41 16.07
CA VAL A 283 -9.76 -10.95 15.95
C VAL A 283 -9.63 -11.60 14.58
N SER A 284 -8.56 -11.34 13.87
CA SER A 284 -8.24 -12.03 12.63
C SER A 284 -6.81 -12.56 12.62
N PHE A 285 -6.65 -13.72 12.00
CA PHE A 285 -5.37 -14.37 11.75
C PHE A 285 -5.17 -14.49 10.25
N ARG A 286 -4.04 -14.05 9.76
CA ARG A 286 -3.66 -14.15 8.35
C ARG A 286 -2.35 -14.91 8.23
N ALA A 287 -2.33 -15.92 7.36
CA ALA A 287 -1.13 -16.61 6.90
C ALA A 287 -1.05 -16.48 5.37
N GLN A 288 0.08 -16.07 4.85
CA GLN A 288 0.29 -15.90 3.42
C GLN A 288 1.64 -16.48 3.01
N ALA A 289 1.66 -17.21 1.90
CA ALA A 289 2.87 -17.70 1.25
C ALA A 289 2.89 -17.23 -0.21
N TYR A 290 4.00 -16.69 -0.62
CA TYR A 290 4.24 -16.16 -1.96
C TYR A 290 5.56 -16.71 -2.48
N GLY A 291 5.59 -17.10 -3.75
CA GLY A 291 6.79 -17.52 -4.45
C GLY A 291 6.79 -17.04 -5.89
N THR A 292 7.95 -16.62 -6.39
CA THR A 292 8.12 -16.22 -7.79
C THR A 292 9.50 -16.60 -8.31
N GLU A 293 9.54 -16.94 -9.59
CA GLU A 293 10.74 -17.04 -10.40
C GLU A 293 10.58 -16.16 -11.63
N PHE A 294 11.60 -15.42 -12.02
CA PHE A 294 11.50 -14.44 -13.09
C PHE A 294 12.80 -14.24 -13.85
N GLY A 295 12.65 -13.85 -15.12
CA GLY A 295 13.72 -13.27 -15.94
C GLY A 295 13.70 -11.74 -15.84
N ALA A 296 14.84 -11.11 -16.05
CA ALA A 296 14.98 -9.66 -16.08
C ALA A 296 15.79 -9.24 -17.33
N PRO A 297 15.15 -8.60 -18.32
CA PRO A 297 15.81 -8.28 -19.59
C PRO A 297 16.89 -7.18 -19.51
N GLY A 298 17.00 -6.49 -18.35
CA GLY A 298 17.82 -5.29 -18.23
C GLY A 298 17.26 -4.09 -19.03
N TYR A 299 18.08 -3.07 -19.24
CA TYR A 299 17.67 -1.87 -19.97
C TYR A 299 18.47 -1.79 -21.29
N ALA A 300 17.77 -1.49 -22.38
CA ALA A 300 18.36 -1.40 -23.71
C ALA A 300 18.72 0.05 -24.07
N ASN A 301 19.83 0.25 -24.76
CA ASN A 301 20.27 1.58 -25.18
C ASN A 301 19.24 2.20 -26.15
N LYS A 302 18.74 3.40 -25.83
CA LYS A 302 17.68 4.09 -26.59
C LYS A 302 18.11 4.40 -28.02
N ASP A 303 19.30 4.94 -28.19
CA ASP A 303 19.79 5.35 -29.52
C ASP A 303 19.99 4.14 -30.43
N ALA A 304 20.46 3.00 -29.88
CA ALA A 304 20.61 1.75 -30.63
C ALA A 304 19.26 1.18 -31.08
N ILE A 305 18.21 1.30 -30.26
CA ILE A 305 16.84 0.91 -30.65
C ILE A 305 16.34 1.83 -31.78
N LEU A 306 16.46 3.15 -31.63
CA LEU A 306 16.00 4.13 -32.61
C LEU A 306 16.75 4.00 -33.94
N ALA A 307 18.01 3.63 -33.93
CA ALA A 307 18.81 3.34 -35.11
C ALA A 307 18.51 1.95 -35.73
N GLY A 308 17.67 1.12 -35.11
CA GLY A 308 17.40 -0.24 -35.55
C GLY A 308 18.57 -1.22 -35.37
N ALA A 309 19.61 -0.85 -34.61
CA ALA A 309 20.77 -1.70 -34.37
C ALA A 309 20.46 -2.86 -33.40
N ILE A 310 19.49 -2.67 -32.50
CA ILE A 310 18.96 -3.70 -31.60
C ILE A 310 17.43 -3.66 -31.59
N SER A 311 16.80 -4.80 -31.28
CA SER A 311 15.35 -4.86 -31.09
C SER A 311 14.97 -4.21 -29.75
N GLU A 312 13.84 -3.53 -29.68
CA GLU A 312 13.25 -3.07 -28.43
C GLU A 312 12.90 -4.22 -27.45
N ARG A 313 12.83 -5.44 -27.97
CA ARG A 313 12.59 -6.67 -27.18
C ARG A 313 13.88 -7.30 -26.65
N SER A 314 15.05 -6.90 -27.09
CA SER A 314 16.30 -7.53 -26.71
C SER A 314 16.56 -7.48 -25.21
N ALA A 315 17.03 -8.59 -24.65
CA ALA A 315 17.59 -8.63 -23.31
C ALA A 315 19.08 -8.21 -23.34
N THR A 316 19.50 -7.38 -22.39
CA THR A 316 20.89 -6.96 -22.24
C THR A 316 21.75 -8.13 -21.77
N ASN A 317 21.25 -8.88 -20.79
CA ASN A 317 21.87 -10.11 -20.31
C ASN A 317 20.79 -11.21 -20.18
N PRO A 318 20.83 -12.29 -20.97
CA PRO A 318 19.82 -13.33 -20.96
C PRO A 318 19.85 -14.21 -19.71
N THR A 319 20.84 -14.03 -18.83
CA THR A 319 20.95 -14.76 -17.56
C THR A 319 20.52 -13.95 -16.36
N ASP A 320 20.11 -12.67 -16.54
CA ASP A 320 19.54 -11.87 -15.46
C ASP A 320 18.16 -12.37 -15.05
N GLY A 321 17.78 -12.09 -13.80
CA GLY A 321 16.53 -12.56 -13.22
C GLY A 321 16.72 -13.00 -11.79
N GLY A 322 15.80 -13.82 -11.28
CA GLY A 322 15.90 -14.27 -9.90
C GLY A 322 14.71 -15.04 -9.41
N ASN A 323 14.67 -15.21 -8.11
CA ASN A 323 13.54 -15.79 -7.38
C ASN A 323 13.35 -15.07 -6.05
N LYS A 324 12.10 -15.07 -5.57
CA LYS A 324 11.73 -14.53 -4.27
C LYS A 324 10.70 -15.43 -3.63
N GLN A 325 10.81 -15.63 -2.32
CA GLN A 325 9.83 -16.30 -1.48
C GLN A 325 9.51 -15.39 -0.30
N LEU A 326 8.26 -15.37 0.12
CA LEU A 326 7.80 -14.62 1.27
C LEU A 326 6.72 -15.40 1.99
N GLU A 327 6.85 -15.49 3.31
CA GLU A 327 5.86 -16.06 4.22
C GLU A 327 5.57 -15.04 5.31
N ASN A 328 4.29 -14.82 5.62
CA ASN A 328 3.93 -13.96 6.72
C ASN A 328 2.76 -14.51 7.55
N PHE A 329 2.80 -14.19 8.85
CA PHE A 329 1.73 -14.46 9.80
C PHE A 329 1.38 -13.16 10.50
N VAL A 330 0.10 -12.82 10.53
CA VAL A 330 -0.41 -11.56 11.06
C VAL A 330 -1.62 -11.83 11.95
N THR A 331 -1.62 -11.22 13.12
CA THR A 331 -2.78 -11.20 14.02
C THR A 331 -3.25 -9.77 14.18
N ASN A 332 -4.53 -9.51 13.92
CA ASN A 332 -5.14 -8.21 14.14
C ASN A 332 -6.25 -8.32 15.18
N TYR A 333 -6.33 -7.31 16.05
CA TYR A 333 -7.42 -7.08 17.00
C TYR A 333 -8.00 -5.70 16.78
N VAL A 334 -9.33 -5.59 16.76
CA VAL A 334 -10.05 -4.31 16.73
C VAL A 334 -11.21 -4.38 17.71
N SER A 335 -11.26 -3.45 18.69
CA SER A 335 -12.38 -3.39 19.64
C SER A 335 -13.67 -2.93 18.97
N GLY A 336 -14.83 -3.39 19.49
CA GLY A 336 -16.14 -3.13 18.90
C GLY A 336 -16.65 -1.69 19.04
N ALA A 337 -16.04 -0.87 19.89
CA ALA A 337 -16.50 0.50 20.17
C ALA A 337 -15.78 1.51 19.25
N GLN A 338 -16.47 2.10 18.29
CA GLN A 338 -15.89 3.07 17.35
C GLN A 338 -15.33 4.34 18.02
N ASP A 339 -15.97 4.82 19.07
CA ASP A 339 -15.56 6.04 19.78
C ASP A 339 -14.41 5.82 20.77
N GLN A 340 -14.06 4.57 21.03
CA GLN A 340 -12.97 4.16 21.93
C GLN A 340 -12.19 2.99 21.31
N GLU A 341 -11.96 3.05 20.03
CA GLU A 341 -11.34 1.96 19.28
C GLU A 341 -9.92 1.64 19.77
N LEU A 342 -9.70 0.40 20.15
CA LEU A 342 -8.38 -0.16 20.38
C LEU A 342 -8.04 -1.07 19.20
N LYS A 343 -6.91 -0.80 18.56
CA LYS A 343 -6.35 -1.62 17.49
C LYS A 343 -5.03 -2.22 17.94
N GLY A 344 -4.83 -3.48 17.60
CA GLY A 344 -3.57 -4.21 17.81
C GLY A 344 -3.21 -5.01 16.58
N THR A 345 -1.94 -5.03 16.22
CA THR A 345 -1.38 -5.85 15.14
C THR A 345 -0.09 -6.48 15.64
N LEU A 346 0.06 -7.78 15.44
CA LEU A 346 1.32 -8.51 15.62
C LEU A 346 1.64 -9.24 14.33
N PHE A 347 2.92 -9.28 13.95
CA PHE A 347 3.33 -9.92 12.71
C PHE A 347 4.73 -10.55 12.80
N VAL A 348 4.91 -11.58 12.01
CA VAL A 348 6.20 -12.14 11.63
C VAL A 348 6.18 -12.39 10.13
N SER A 349 7.26 -12.02 9.44
CA SER A 349 7.44 -12.25 8.01
C SER A 349 8.85 -12.74 7.76
N HIS A 350 8.98 -13.78 6.96
CA HIS A 350 10.27 -14.26 6.47
C HIS A 350 10.31 -14.13 4.96
N GLN A 351 11.43 -13.64 4.44
CA GLN A 351 11.65 -13.42 3.02
C GLN A 351 13.03 -13.86 2.61
N PHE A 352 13.08 -14.57 1.51
CA PHE A 352 14.30 -14.99 0.85
C PHE A 352 14.29 -14.49 -0.60
N SER A 353 15.38 -13.91 -1.07
CA SER A 353 15.50 -13.46 -2.46
C SER A 353 16.90 -13.65 -3.02
N ASN A 354 16.95 -14.04 -4.30
CA ASN A 354 18.15 -13.98 -5.13
C ASN A 354 17.82 -13.20 -6.39
N ARG A 355 18.63 -12.20 -6.70
CA ARG A 355 18.54 -11.43 -7.92
C ARG A 355 19.89 -11.38 -8.61
N PHE A 356 19.91 -11.67 -9.90
CA PHE A 356 21.04 -11.50 -10.77
C PHE A 356 20.74 -10.36 -11.73
N ALA A 357 21.58 -9.32 -11.74
CA ALA A 357 21.34 -8.15 -12.56
C ALA A 357 22.65 -7.52 -13.04
N ASP A 358 22.64 -7.10 -14.30
CA ASP A 358 23.72 -6.34 -14.94
C ASP A 358 23.26 -4.90 -15.22
N PHE A 359 23.92 -3.93 -14.61
CA PHE A 359 23.67 -2.50 -14.79
C PHE A 359 24.80 -1.80 -15.56
N GLY A 360 25.48 -2.53 -16.48
CA GLY A 360 26.59 -1.99 -17.29
C GLY A 360 27.97 -2.15 -16.67
N GLY A 361 28.07 -2.74 -15.48
CA GLY A 361 29.33 -3.05 -14.79
C GLY A 361 29.61 -4.55 -14.61
N GLY A 362 28.89 -5.39 -15.34
CA GLY A 362 28.86 -6.84 -15.18
C GLY A 362 27.78 -7.32 -14.24
N GLN A 363 27.39 -8.59 -14.42
CA GLN A 363 26.33 -9.20 -13.60
C GLN A 363 26.80 -9.35 -12.14
N ARG A 364 25.86 -9.08 -11.22
CA ARG A 364 26.02 -9.33 -9.79
C ARG A 364 24.87 -10.14 -9.25
N VAL A 365 25.14 -10.99 -8.26
CA VAL A 365 24.10 -11.56 -7.40
C VAL A 365 23.82 -10.61 -6.25
N GLN A 366 22.54 -10.40 -5.95
CA GLN A 366 22.03 -9.80 -4.73
C GLN A 366 21.22 -10.87 -4.00
N HIS A 367 21.72 -11.32 -2.86
CA HIS A 367 21.10 -12.33 -2.01
C HIS A 367 20.68 -11.68 -0.71
N GLU A 368 19.44 -11.85 -0.32
CA GLU A 368 18.92 -11.40 0.96
C GLU A 368 18.08 -12.50 1.61
N ASP A 369 18.34 -12.75 2.89
CA ASP A 369 17.52 -13.53 3.80
C ASP A 369 17.08 -12.60 4.94
N ARG A 370 15.78 -12.38 5.09
CA ARG A 370 15.21 -11.41 6.00
C ARG A 370 14.13 -12.01 6.85
N THR A 371 14.22 -11.84 8.16
CA THR A 371 13.11 -12.10 9.08
C THR A 371 12.70 -10.80 9.75
N MET A 372 11.45 -10.39 9.57
CA MET A 372 10.87 -9.20 10.16
C MET A 372 9.85 -9.61 11.23
N VAL A 373 9.99 -9.09 12.44
CA VAL A 373 9.02 -9.25 13.53
C VAL A 373 8.58 -7.89 14.03
N GLY A 374 7.31 -7.75 14.43
CA GLY A 374 6.87 -6.46 14.92
C GLY A 374 5.44 -6.45 15.42
N GLY A 375 5.06 -5.28 15.90
CA GLY A 375 3.72 -5.04 16.38
C GLY A 375 3.37 -3.57 16.42
N ARG A 376 2.09 -3.31 16.52
CA ARG A 376 1.51 -1.98 16.64
C ARG A 376 0.32 -2.04 17.57
N VAL A 377 0.15 -1.00 18.39
CA VAL A 377 -1.04 -0.79 19.18
C VAL A 377 -1.44 0.68 19.11
N SER A 378 -2.74 0.97 19.00
CA SER A 378 -3.26 2.32 19.08
C SER A 378 -4.62 2.32 19.78
N LYS A 379 -4.88 3.40 20.52
CA LYS A 379 -6.14 3.62 21.24
C LYS A 379 -6.66 5.01 20.94
N VAL A 380 -7.96 5.07 20.63
CA VAL A 380 -8.71 6.30 20.44
C VAL A 380 -9.61 6.53 21.66
N TRP A 381 -9.68 7.76 22.13
CA TRP A 381 -10.64 8.22 23.13
C TRP A 381 -11.42 9.39 22.56
N SER A 382 -12.73 9.32 22.63
CA SER A 382 -13.64 10.40 22.26
C SER A 382 -14.29 10.96 23.51
N GLY A 383 -14.42 12.28 23.58
CA GLY A 383 -15.00 13.01 24.70
C GLY A 383 -15.32 14.45 24.34
N ALA A 384 -15.51 15.28 25.35
CA ALA A 384 -15.69 16.71 25.20
C ALA A 384 -14.89 17.46 26.28
N VAL A 385 -14.42 18.65 25.94
CA VAL A 385 -13.88 19.63 26.89
C VAL A 385 -15.01 20.59 27.27
N GLY A 386 -15.31 20.69 28.58
CA GLY A 386 -16.56 21.31 29.02
C GLY A 386 -17.76 20.49 28.55
N ASP A 387 -18.88 21.16 28.32
CA ASP A 387 -20.13 20.49 27.93
C ASP A 387 -20.29 20.35 26.40
N ASP A 388 -19.55 21.10 25.58
CA ASP A 388 -19.90 21.31 24.18
C ASP A 388 -18.75 21.15 23.17
N ILE A 389 -17.47 21.08 23.56
CA ILE A 389 -16.36 21.05 22.64
C ILE A 389 -15.90 19.59 22.40
N PRO A 390 -16.27 18.97 21.28
CA PRO A 390 -15.85 17.60 20.98
C PRO A 390 -14.33 17.50 20.84
N VAL A 391 -13.74 16.47 21.47
CA VAL A 391 -12.31 16.17 21.43
C VAL A 391 -12.12 14.67 21.17
N GLN A 392 -11.14 14.36 20.34
CA GLN A 392 -10.66 13.00 20.17
C GLN A 392 -9.16 12.93 20.34
N VAL A 393 -8.68 11.94 21.07
CA VAL A 393 -7.26 11.70 21.35
C VAL A 393 -6.89 10.32 20.82
N LEU A 394 -5.83 10.26 20.04
CA LEU A 394 -5.17 9.02 19.60
C LEU A 394 -3.81 8.94 20.29
N LEU A 395 -3.51 7.81 20.90
CA LEU A 395 -2.16 7.43 21.31
C LEU A 395 -1.83 6.06 20.75
N GLY A 396 -0.58 5.87 20.39
CA GLY A 396 -0.13 4.58 19.87
C GLY A 396 1.38 4.41 19.91
N SER A 397 1.77 3.18 19.69
CA SER A 397 3.16 2.77 19.60
C SER A 397 3.29 1.65 18.55
N ASN A 398 4.45 1.57 17.92
CA ASN A 398 4.83 0.41 17.12
C ASN A 398 6.29 0.07 17.32
N TRP A 399 6.60 -1.21 17.13
CA TRP A 399 7.96 -1.67 17.01
C TRP A 399 8.11 -2.62 15.83
N ARG A 400 9.29 -2.63 15.24
CA ARG A 400 9.71 -3.52 14.17
C ARG A 400 11.17 -3.87 14.36
N THR A 401 11.53 -5.14 14.19
CA THR A 401 12.92 -5.61 14.13
C THR A 401 13.08 -6.46 12.87
N ASP A 402 14.08 -6.12 12.07
CA ASP A 402 14.50 -6.86 10.89
C ASP A 402 15.86 -7.51 11.17
N PHE A 403 15.92 -8.82 11.00
CA PHE A 403 17.16 -9.60 10.97
C PHE A 403 17.47 -9.87 9.51
N ILE A 404 18.62 -9.38 9.02
CA ILE A 404 18.94 -9.35 7.60
C ILE A 404 20.31 -9.95 7.37
N GLU A 405 20.41 -10.92 6.48
CA GLU A 405 21.65 -11.41 5.88
C GLU A 405 21.69 -10.93 4.42
N ALA A 406 22.64 -10.05 4.10
CA ALA A 406 22.76 -9.45 2.78
C ALA A 406 24.14 -9.75 2.17
N PHE A 407 24.12 -10.29 0.94
CA PHE A 407 25.32 -10.67 0.21
C PHE A 407 25.26 -10.22 -1.25
N GLN A 408 26.30 -9.53 -1.71
CA GLN A 408 26.43 -9.14 -3.12
C GLN A 408 27.84 -9.47 -3.62
N ALA A 409 27.93 -10.09 -4.80
CA ALA A 409 29.19 -10.44 -5.44
C ALA A 409 29.08 -10.39 -6.97
N PRO A 410 30.19 -10.17 -7.71
CA PRO A 410 30.23 -10.31 -9.15
C PRO A 410 29.91 -11.74 -9.59
N THR A 411 29.18 -11.86 -10.70
CA THR A 411 28.82 -13.16 -11.30
C THR A 411 29.00 -13.14 -12.82
N THR A 412 29.14 -14.33 -13.39
CA THR A 412 29.02 -14.57 -14.84
C THR A 412 28.13 -15.78 -15.04
N ALA A 413 27.06 -15.60 -15.83
CA ALA A 413 26.03 -16.63 -16.03
C ALA A 413 25.51 -17.23 -14.70
N ARG A 414 25.30 -16.35 -13.71
CA ARG A 414 24.86 -16.65 -12.31
C ARG A 414 25.89 -17.37 -11.42
N ALA A 415 27.09 -17.66 -11.91
CA ALA A 415 28.17 -18.20 -11.09
C ALA A 415 29.02 -17.06 -10.49
N VAL A 416 29.29 -17.10 -9.19
CA VAL A 416 30.13 -16.10 -8.51
C VAL A 416 31.57 -16.20 -9.06
N THR A 417 32.11 -15.04 -9.48
CA THR A 417 33.43 -14.93 -10.15
C THR A 417 34.45 -14.06 -9.44
N GLY A 418 34.04 -13.39 -8.34
CA GLY A 418 34.90 -12.48 -7.59
C GLY A 418 34.52 -12.40 -6.12
N PRO A 419 35.30 -11.64 -5.32
CA PRO A 419 35.01 -11.43 -3.92
C PRO A 419 33.66 -10.69 -3.72
N ALA A 420 33.06 -10.89 -2.56
CA ALA A 420 31.86 -10.14 -2.16
C ALA A 420 32.15 -8.63 -2.11
N VAL A 421 31.21 -7.84 -2.59
CA VAL A 421 31.22 -6.37 -2.47
C VAL A 421 30.30 -5.89 -1.34
N VAL A 422 29.33 -6.72 -0.93
CA VAL A 422 28.56 -6.58 0.30
C VAL A 422 28.48 -7.96 0.95
N ASN A 423 28.73 -8.03 2.26
CA ASN A 423 28.53 -9.23 3.07
C ASN A 423 28.27 -8.77 4.51
N VAL A 424 27.00 -8.56 4.85
CA VAL A 424 26.60 -7.96 6.11
C VAL A 424 25.49 -8.75 6.78
N GLY A 425 25.65 -9.01 8.08
CA GLY A 425 24.57 -9.39 8.98
C GLY A 425 24.11 -8.15 9.72
N LEU A 426 22.83 -7.88 9.71
CA LEU A 426 22.26 -6.67 10.27
C LEU A 426 21.03 -6.99 11.13
N THR A 427 20.97 -6.41 12.33
CA THR A 427 19.73 -6.28 13.08
C THR A 427 19.33 -4.81 13.12
N GLU A 428 18.24 -4.47 12.48
CA GLU A 428 17.66 -3.12 12.48
C GLU A 428 16.37 -3.10 13.29
N THR A 429 16.32 -2.27 14.34
CA THR A 429 15.13 -2.13 15.18
C THR A 429 14.62 -0.68 15.11
N ASN A 430 13.32 -0.52 14.84
CA ASN A 430 12.61 0.74 14.99
C ASN A 430 11.59 0.62 16.13
N ILE A 431 11.64 1.58 17.07
CA ILE A 431 10.65 1.72 18.14
C ILE A 431 10.06 3.12 18.03
N ALA A 432 8.73 3.23 18.03
CA ALA A 432 8.07 4.51 17.87
C ALA A 432 6.89 4.70 18.80
N GLY A 433 6.72 5.97 19.24
CA GLY A 433 5.53 6.45 19.92
C GLY A 433 4.88 7.58 19.14
N PHE A 434 3.55 7.63 19.09
CA PHE A 434 2.83 8.71 18.42
C PHE A 434 1.56 9.10 19.17
N GLY A 435 1.15 10.36 18.99
CA GLY A 435 -0.09 10.87 19.55
C GLY A 435 -0.66 12.00 18.72
N GLN A 436 -1.99 12.11 18.73
CA GLN A 436 -2.73 13.17 18.04
C GLN A 436 -3.94 13.58 18.85
N VAL A 437 -4.21 14.87 18.86
CA VAL A 437 -5.42 15.46 19.41
C VAL A 437 -6.17 16.15 18.28
N GLN A 438 -7.45 15.94 18.23
CA GLN A 438 -8.36 16.60 17.30
C GLN A 438 -9.49 17.26 18.09
N VAL A 439 -9.70 18.56 17.87
CA VAL A 439 -10.66 19.39 18.59
C VAL A 439 -11.54 20.12 17.60
N LYS A 440 -12.83 20.24 17.93
CA LYS A 440 -13.79 21.01 17.15
C LYS A 440 -14.38 22.13 18.00
N PRO A 441 -13.62 23.24 18.21
CA PRO A 441 -14.02 24.33 19.11
C PRO A 441 -15.26 25.08 18.60
N LEU A 442 -15.51 25.06 17.31
CA LEU A 442 -16.68 25.65 16.67
C LEU A 442 -17.26 24.66 15.65
N PRO A 443 -18.55 24.69 15.35
CA PRO A 443 -19.21 23.76 14.40
C PRO A 443 -18.56 23.71 13.01
N TRP A 444 -17.92 24.78 12.60
CA TRP A 444 -17.28 24.96 11.31
C TRP A 444 -15.73 24.89 11.36
N LEU A 445 -15.12 24.77 12.56
CA LEU A 445 -13.66 24.77 12.74
C LEU A 445 -13.21 23.47 13.39
N LYS A 446 -12.28 22.77 12.75
CA LYS A 446 -11.59 21.58 13.26
C LYS A 446 -10.09 21.83 13.28
N ILE A 447 -9.43 21.52 14.39
CA ILE A 447 -7.99 21.68 14.60
C ILE A 447 -7.43 20.32 14.97
N THR A 448 -6.32 19.95 14.33
CA THR A 448 -5.58 18.71 14.58
C THR A 448 -4.14 19.04 14.90
N ALA A 449 -3.58 18.44 15.94
CA ALA A 449 -2.17 18.52 16.28
C ALA A 449 -1.67 17.17 16.78
N GLY A 450 -0.47 16.79 16.39
CA GLY A 450 0.12 15.55 16.80
C GLY A 450 1.61 15.49 16.55
N ALA A 451 2.25 14.45 17.06
CA ALA A 451 3.64 14.18 16.84
C ALA A 451 3.91 12.67 16.89
N ARG A 452 5.01 12.30 16.25
CA ARG A 452 5.58 10.97 16.29
C ARG A 452 7.07 11.07 16.56
N TYR A 453 7.61 10.14 17.34
CA TYR A 453 9.04 9.96 17.55
C TYR A 453 9.40 8.53 17.21
N ASP A 454 10.44 8.35 16.40
CA ASP A 454 11.03 7.08 16.00
C ASP A 454 12.48 7.00 16.46
N GLU A 455 12.87 5.88 17.04
CA GLU A 455 14.24 5.53 17.37
C GLU A 455 14.66 4.31 16.54
N PHE A 456 15.73 4.46 15.78
CA PHE A 456 16.34 3.39 14.99
C PHE A 456 17.61 2.93 15.66
N ILE A 457 17.77 1.62 15.82
CA ILE A 457 18.93 0.98 16.43
C ILE A 457 19.47 -0.04 15.41
N TYR A 458 20.75 0.12 15.05
CA TYR A 458 21.45 -0.71 14.08
C TYR A 458 22.55 -1.47 14.78
N ASP A 459 22.52 -2.82 14.70
CA ASP A 459 23.58 -3.74 15.08
C ASP A 459 24.15 -4.36 13.81
N ILE A 460 25.40 -4.00 13.46
CA ILE A 460 25.97 -4.21 12.14
C ILE A 460 27.19 -5.13 12.25
N ASN A 461 27.14 -6.26 11.54
CA ASN A 461 28.27 -7.17 11.36
C ASN A 461 28.73 -7.14 9.89
N ASP A 462 29.57 -6.16 9.54
CA ASP A 462 30.22 -6.09 8.24
C ASP A 462 31.39 -7.08 8.19
N ARG A 463 31.21 -8.14 7.38
CA ARG A 463 32.20 -9.22 7.24
C ARG A 463 33.31 -8.90 6.22
N ILE A 464 33.22 -7.78 5.49
CA ILE A 464 34.20 -7.30 4.54
C ILE A 464 35.20 -6.38 5.26
N THR A 465 34.68 -5.49 6.11
CA THR A 465 35.45 -4.49 6.86
C THR A 465 35.28 -4.70 8.37
N PRO A 466 35.84 -5.74 8.98
CA PRO A 466 35.66 -6.02 10.38
C PRO A 466 36.03 -4.84 11.27
N GLY A 467 35.13 -4.42 12.17
CA GLY A 467 35.33 -3.29 13.06
C GLY A 467 35.22 -1.93 12.37
N GLY A 468 34.81 -1.88 11.11
CA GLY A 468 34.72 -0.65 10.32
C GLY A 468 33.46 0.20 10.57
N THR A 469 32.36 -0.41 10.97
CA THR A 469 31.09 0.31 11.21
C THR A 469 30.61 0.07 12.64
N PRO A 470 30.56 1.10 13.48
CA PRO A 470 30.03 0.95 14.83
C PRO A 470 28.52 0.75 14.83
N ASN A 471 27.99 0.11 15.88
CA ASN A 471 26.57 0.10 16.15
C ASN A 471 26.08 1.53 16.39
N ILE A 472 24.94 1.90 15.83
CA ILE A 472 24.42 3.27 15.79
C ILE A 472 22.98 3.30 16.25
N SER A 473 22.59 4.38 16.91
CA SER A 473 21.19 4.72 17.09
C SER A 473 20.90 6.14 16.59
N ASN A 474 19.73 6.33 16.00
CA ASN A 474 19.28 7.61 15.46
C ASN A 474 17.81 7.85 15.77
N GLY A 475 17.53 8.96 16.44
CA GLY A 475 16.16 9.37 16.75
C GLY A 475 15.65 10.47 15.81
N ILE A 476 14.35 10.42 15.47
CA ILE A 476 13.71 11.46 14.67
C ILE A 476 12.31 11.78 15.17
N ALA A 477 12.03 13.08 15.38
CA ALA A 477 10.71 13.58 15.72
C ALA A 477 10.00 14.13 14.47
N SER A 478 8.71 13.87 14.34
CA SER A 478 7.88 14.26 13.18
C SER A 478 6.59 14.94 13.67
N PRO A 479 6.60 16.27 13.92
CA PRO A 479 5.40 17.02 14.28
C PRO A 479 4.45 17.17 13.10
N LYS A 480 3.14 17.27 13.41
CA LYS A 480 2.06 17.41 12.42
C LYS A 480 0.98 18.33 12.98
N ALA A 481 0.43 19.17 12.12
CA ALA A 481 -0.66 20.07 12.48
C ALA A 481 -1.58 20.29 11.27
N GLY A 482 -2.85 20.48 11.53
CA GLY A 482 -3.81 20.74 10.46
C GLY A 482 -5.03 21.52 10.99
N VAL A 483 -5.65 22.25 10.09
CA VAL A 483 -6.91 22.96 10.33
C VAL A 483 -7.85 22.71 9.16
N ALA A 484 -9.12 22.47 9.48
CA ALA A 484 -10.18 22.45 8.48
C ALA A 484 -11.30 23.43 8.87
N ILE A 485 -11.80 24.14 7.88
CA ILE A 485 -12.88 25.11 7.99
C ILE A 485 -14.00 24.71 7.05
N THR A 486 -15.21 24.50 7.60
CA THR A 486 -16.41 24.14 6.83
C THR A 486 -17.43 25.28 6.93
N PRO A 487 -17.24 26.38 6.18
CA PRO A 487 -18.09 27.57 6.29
C PRO A 487 -19.52 27.29 5.85
N VAL A 488 -19.70 26.38 4.91
CA VAL A 488 -21.01 25.87 4.44
C VAL A 488 -20.91 24.37 4.19
N LYS A 489 -22.04 23.68 4.20
CA LYS A 489 -22.10 22.20 4.13
C LYS A 489 -21.43 21.57 2.90
N TRP A 490 -21.31 22.28 1.82
CA TRP A 490 -20.74 21.81 0.56
C TRP A 490 -19.29 22.24 0.32
N LEU A 491 -18.68 23.06 1.21
CA LEU A 491 -17.32 23.56 1.07
C LEU A 491 -16.53 23.25 2.35
N GLU A 492 -15.39 22.57 2.18
CA GLU A 492 -14.36 22.46 3.21
C GLU A 492 -13.06 23.05 2.68
N LEU A 493 -12.40 23.88 3.48
CA LEU A 493 -11.07 24.41 3.25
C LEU A 493 -10.13 23.83 4.30
N PHE A 494 -8.89 23.54 3.94
CA PHE A 494 -7.92 22.98 4.86
C PHE A 494 -6.50 23.51 4.64
N ALA A 495 -5.71 23.46 5.71
CA ALA A 495 -4.28 23.69 5.65
C ALA A 495 -3.55 22.74 6.59
N ASN A 496 -2.37 22.25 6.17
CA ASN A 496 -1.58 21.26 6.88
C ASN A 496 -0.11 21.61 6.91
N TYR A 497 0.53 21.20 7.99
CA TYR A 497 1.96 21.08 8.17
C TYR A 497 2.28 19.66 8.61
N GLY A 498 3.33 19.06 8.05
CA GLY A 498 3.79 17.75 8.49
C GLY A 498 5.24 17.51 8.11
N GLU A 499 5.96 16.83 9.01
CA GLU A 499 7.29 16.32 8.73
C GLU A 499 7.23 14.83 8.46
N GLY A 500 7.93 14.40 7.41
CA GLY A 500 8.09 12.99 7.03
C GLY A 500 9.57 12.63 7.01
N PHE A 501 9.85 11.36 6.98
CA PHE A 501 11.22 10.88 6.92
C PHE A 501 11.31 9.48 6.28
N ARG A 502 12.55 9.10 5.94
CA ARG A 502 12.97 7.76 5.55
C ARG A 502 14.17 7.37 6.41
N SER A 503 14.20 6.12 6.89
CA SER A 503 15.35 5.52 7.58
C SER A 503 16.57 5.43 6.67
N ILE A 504 17.72 5.14 7.26
CA ILE A 504 18.99 4.98 6.57
C ILE A 504 19.09 3.53 6.08
N ASP A 505 19.59 3.34 4.87
CA ASP A 505 19.97 2.02 4.34
C ASP A 505 21.41 1.67 4.74
N VAL A 506 21.59 0.55 5.44
CA VAL A 506 22.91 0.19 5.95
C VAL A 506 23.89 -0.14 4.83
N PRO A 507 23.58 -1.05 3.87
CA PRO A 507 24.52 -1.40 2.80
C PRO A 507 24.85 -0.24 1.85
N ALA A 508 23.86 0.60 1.53
CA ALA A 508 24.02 1.62 0.49
C ALA A 508 24.45 3.00 1.03
N GLU A 509 24.11 3.33 2.26
CA GLU A 509 24.20 4.69 2.78
C GLU A 509 25.07 4.79 4.06
N LEU A 510 24.96 3.82 4.98
CA LEU A 510 25.60 3.89 6.30
C LEU A 510 27.03 3.34 6.30
N ILE A 511 27.29 2.20 5.61
CA ILE A 511 28.64 1.66 5.47
C ILE A 511 29.49 2.67 4.68
N GLY A 512 30.52 3.21 5.34
CA GLY A 512 31.36 4.29 4.78
C GLY A 512 30.94 5.71 5.18
N ASN A 513 29.75 5.92 5.75
CA ASN A 513 29.31 7.21 6.26
C ASN A 513 28.50 7.09 7.58
N PRO A 514 29.16 6.73 8.71
CA PRO A 514 28.48 6.44 9.96
C PRO A 514 27.82 7.67 10.64
N SER A 515 28.04 8.87 10.13
CA SER A 515 27.41 10.09 10.63
C SER A 515 26.12 10.49 9.92
N ILE A 516 25.67 9.71 8.96
CA ILE A 516 24.43 9.99 8.22
C ILE A 516 23.22 9.96 9.17
N GLN A 517 22.25 10.80 8.91
CA GLN A 517 21.00 10.88 9.67
C GLN A 517 19.81 10.47 8.78
N PRO A 518 18.69 10.04 9.36
CA PRO A 518 17.47 9.77 8.58
C PRO A 518 17.08 10.97 7.71
N PHE A 519 16.63 10.69 6.49
CA PHE A 519 16.24 11.72 5.52
C PHE A 519 14.93 12.37 5.94
N ARG A 520 14.96 13.68 6.15
CA ARG A 520 13.82 14.47 6.63
C ARG A 520 13.25 15.34 5.52
N ILE A 521 11.93 15.45 5.49
CA ILE A 521 11.21 16.45 4.69
C ILE A 521 10.25 17.26 5.56
N ILE A 522 9.96 18.47 5.09
CA ILE A 522 8.95 19.36 5.67
C ILE A 522 7.92 19.65 4.58
N SER A 523 6.67 19.27 4.81
CA SER A 523 5.58 19.46 3.86
C SER A 523 4.53 20.43 4.39
N ARG A 524 4.04 21.30 3.50
CA ARG A 524 2.94 22.24 3.76
C ARG A 524 1.93 22.11 2.64
N GLU A 525 0.67 22.12 2.99
CA GLU A 525 -0.44 21.98 2.03
C GLU A 525 -1.55 22.93 2.39
N GLY A 526 -2.19 23.53 1.37
CA GLY A 526 -3.43 24.25 1.49
C GLY A 526 -4.37 23.86 0.37
N GLY A 527 -5.63 23.63 0.69
CA GLY A 527 -6.59 23.17 -0.30
C GLY A 527 -8.03 23.28 0.15
N GLY A 528 -8.90 22.74 -0.68
CA GLY A 528 -10.32 22.65 -0.36
C GLY A 528 -11.04 21.61 -1.20
N GLN A 529 -12.23 21.26 -0.74
CA GLN A 529 -13.10 20.35 -1.47
C GLN A 529 -14.54 20.87 -1.53
N LEU A 530 -15.14 20.68 -2.71
CA LEU A 530 -16.55 20.88 -2.98
C LEU A 530 -17.25 19.52 -2.92
N ILE A 531 -18.35 19.41 -2.20
CA ILE A 531 -19.05 18.15 -2.00
C ILE A 531 -20.55 18.38 -2.18
N PHE A 532 -21.06 17.88 -3.30
CA PHE A 532 -22.50 17.87 -3.63
C PHE A 532 -22.98 16.41 -3.76
N ASP A 533 -24.25 16.18 -3.87
CA ASP A 533 -24.82 14.83 -3.92
C ASP A 533 -24.29 13.97 -5.07
N ARG A 534 -23.99 14.58 -6.21
CA ARG A 534 -23.51 13.89 -7.42
C ARG A 534 -22.14 14.35 -7.91
N PHE A 535 -21.57 15.38 -7.28
CA PHE A 535 -20.30 15.95 -7.72
C PHE A 535 -19.37 16.20 -6.53
N ARG A 536 -18.13 15.81 -6.71
CA ARG A 536 -17.04 16.13 -5.78
C ARG A 536 -15.87 16.69 -6.56
N PHE A 537 -15.23 17.71 -5.98
CA PHE A 537 -14.01 18.29 -6.48
C PHE A 537 -13.08 18.62 -5.34
N LEU A 538 -11.81 18.20 -5.45
CA LEU A 538 -10.74 18.53 -4.52
C LEU A 538 -9.67 19.29 -5.31
N ALA A 539 -9.14 20.36 -4.72
CA ALA A 539 -7.97 21.06 -5.19
C ALA A 539 -7.04 21.34 -4.02
N SER A 540 -5.76 21.07 -4.19
CA SER A 540 -4.73 21.45 -3.21
C SER A 540 -3.46 21.94 -3.90
N TYR A 541 -2.79 22.88 -3.22
CA TYR A 541 -1.40 23.28 -3.52
C TYR A 541 -0.53 22.85 -2.36
N TRP A 542 0.63 22.31 -2.67
CA TRP A 542 1.56 21.82 -1.67
C TRP A 542 3.00 22.18 -2.02
N THR A 543 3.83 22.28 -0.97
CA THR A 543 5.28 22.44 -1.09
C THR A 543 5.96 21.52 -0.09
N THR A 544 7.09 20.95 -0.51
CA THR A 544 7.90 20.06 0.33
C THR A 544 9.37 20.40 0.18
N ASP A 545 10.03 20.64 1.30
CA ASP A 545 11.46 20.89 1.38
C ASP A 545 12.16 19.61 1.88
N SER A 546 13.12 19.07 1.11
CA SER A 546 14.00 17.97 1.49
C SER A 546 15.34 18.51 1.96
N GLN A 547 15.83 18.08 3.12
CA GLN A 547 17.10 18.58 3.68
C GLN A 547 18.32 18.00 2.98
N ASN A 548 18.23 16.74 2.52
CA ASN A 548 19.29 16.06 1.79
C ASN A 548 18.64 15.09 0.81
N GLU A 549 18.69 15.41 -0.48
CA GLU A 549 18.12 14.56 -1.52
C GLU A 549 19.09 13.42 -1.83
N ALA A 550 18.62 12.19 -1.76
CA ALA A 550 19.37 11.01 -2.16
C ALA A 550 18.84 10.51 -3.51
N PHE A 551 19.73 10.24 -4.43
CA PHE A 551 19.41 9.76 -5.77
C PHE A 551 20.21 8.51 -6.09
N GLN A 552 19.52 7.49 -6.53
CA GLN A 552 20.09 6.25 -7.06
C GLN A 552 19.69 6.15 -8.54
N PRO A 553 20.63 6.22 -9.49
CA PRO A 553 20.30 6.23 -10.92
C PRO A 553 19.56 4.97 -11.38
N ALA A 554 19.95 3.82 -10.84
CA ALA A 554 19.28 2.54 -11.02
C ALA A 554 19.54 1.63 -9.81
N PRO A 555 18.67 0.65 -9.53
CA PRO A 555 18.84 -0.30 -8.45
C PRO A 555 20.23 -0.99 -8.49
N GLY A 556 20.92 -1.03 -7.35
CA GLY A 556 22.26 -1.62 -7.25
C GLY A 556 23.44 -0.69 -7.65
N LEU A 557 23.17 0.54 -8.13
CA LEU A 557 24.18 1.58 -8.28
C LEU A 557 24.36 2.37 -6.98
N PRO A 558 25.52 3.03 -6.79
CA PRO A 558 25.75 3.85 -5.61
C PRO A 558 24.72 4.96 -5.46
N VAL A 559 24.30 5.23 -4.22
CA VAL A 559 23.49 6.39 -3.87
C VAL A 559 24.35 7.66 -3.90
N THR A 560 23.84 8.70 -4.52
CA THR A 560 24.46 10.03 -4.58
C THR A 560 23.61 11.02 -3.80
N PHE A 561 24.24 11.81 -2.95
CA PHE A 561 23.55 12.89 -2.20
C PHE A 561 23.61 14.18 -3.02
N LEU A 562 22.44 14.72 -3.33
CA LEU A 562 22.28 15.86 -4.24
C LEU A 562 22.14 17.20 -3.50
N GLY A 563 22.11 17.21 -2.16
CA GLY A 563 21.85 18.41 -1.36
C GLY A 563 20.37 18.67 -1.13
N LYS A 564 19.99 19.92 -0.86
CA LYS A 564 18.59 20.29 -0.58
C LYS A 564 17.77 20.32 -1.84
N ALA A 565 16.54 19.82 -1.76
CA ALA A 565 15.58 19.87 -2.84
C ALA A 565 14.26 20.48 -2.37
N GLN A 566 13.55 21.13 -3.31
CA GLN A 566 12.20 21.60 -3.11
C GLN A 566 11.28 21.05 -4.19
N ARG A 567 10.10 20.59 -3.76
CA ARG A 567 9.02 20.18 -4.63
C ARG A 567 7.80 21.04 -4.37
N ASN A 568 7.20 21.55 -5.47
CA ASN A 568 5.95 22.30 -5.43
C ASN A 568 4.97 21.66 -6.41
N GLY A 569 3.69 21.61 -6.04
CA GLY A 569 2.73 20.98 -6.93
C GLY A 569 1.28 21.29 -6.64
N PHE A 570 0.43 20.84 -7.56
CA PHE A 570 -1.02 20.92 -7.47
C PHE A 570 -1.61 19.52 -7.62
N ASP A 571 -2.61 19.23 -6.79
CA ASP A 571 -3.47 18.05 -6.95
C ASP A 571 -4.90 18.53 -7.21
N LEU A 572 -5.48 18.09 -8.33
CA LEU A 572 -6.89 18.31 -8.68
C LEU A 572 -7.55 16.95 -8.86
N ASP A 573 -8.76 16.80 -8.33
CA ASP A 573 -9.52 15.55 -8.40
C ASP A 573 -11.01 15.84 -8.48
N ALA A 574 -11.66 15.42 -9.56
CA ALA A 574 -13.06 15.62 -9.84
C ALA A 574 -13.77 14.31 -10.11
N ARG A 575 -14.96 14.14 -9.56
CA ARG A 575 -15.85 13.03 -9.87
C ARG A 575 -17.29 13.49 -9.98
N LEU A 576 -17.98 13.01 -11.02
CA LEU A 576 -19.39 13.28 -11.30
C LEU A 576 -20.16 11.98 -11.45
N LEU A 577 -21.16 11.75 -10.62
CA LEU A 577 -22.13 10.68 -10.78
C LEU A 577 -23.21 11.10 -11.77
N VAL A 578 -23.11 10.60 -13.00
CA VAL A 578 -24.09 10.86 -14.05
C VAL A 578 -25.37 10.07 -13.79
N ILE A 579 -25.20 8.78 -13.44
CA ILE A 579 -26.27 7.89 -13.01
C ILE A 579 -25.91 7.36 -11.63
N ASN A 580 -26.85 7.43 -10.68
CA ASN A 580 -26.69 6.94 -9.32
C ASN A 580 -28.00 6.33 -8.84
N GLU A 581 -28.29 5.14 -9.32
CA GLU A 581 -29.47 4.34 -8.99
C GLU A 581 -29.01 3.01 -8.36
N PRO A 582 -29.82 2.30 -7.61
CA PRO A 582 -29.42 1.07 -6.92
C PRO A 582 -28.79 0.00 -7.82
N ALA A 583 -29.25 -0.12 -9.05
CA ALA A 583 -28.76 -1.09 -10.03
C ALA A 583 -27.86 -0.49 -11.13
N ASN A 584 -27.84 0.85 -11.25
CA ASN A 584 -27.18 1.57 -12.34
C ASN A 584 -26.31 2.69 -11.79
N MET A 585 -25.01 2.59 -12.04
CA MET A 585 -24.03 3.62 -11.69
C MET A 585 -23.19 3.95 -12.91
N VAL A 586 -23.12 5.25 -13.24
CA VAL A 586 -22.14 5.78 -14.21
C VAL A 586 -21.47 6.99 -13.58
N SER A 587 -20.16 6.95 -13.45
CA SER A 587 -19.34 7.99 -12.85
C SER A 587 -18.26 8.44 -13.83
N LEU A 588 -18.16 9.72 -14.09
CA LEU A 588 -17.03 10.34 -14.77
C LEU A 588 -16.02 10.80 -13.73
N PHE A 589 -14.74 10.65 -14.04
CA PHE A 589 -13.68 11.17 -13.19
C PHE A 589 -12.58 11.84 -14.02
N ALA A 590 -11.96 12.83 -13.42
CA ALA A 590 -10.76 13.47 -13.94
C ALA A 590 -9.86 13.87 -12.78
N ASN A 591 -8.57 13.56 -12.88
CA ASN A 591 -7.58 14.03 -11.93
C ASN A 591 -6.33 14.54 -12.63
N PHE A 592 -5.64 15.46 -11.96
CA PHE A 592 -4.41 16.07 -12.44
C PHE A 592 -3.48 16.30 -11.24
N ALA A 593 -2.22 15.91 -11.36
CA ALA A 593 -1.16 16.27 -10.44
C ALA A 593 0.01 16.89 -11.22
N GLY A 594 0.33 18.13 -10.91
CA GLY A 594 1.49 18.84 -11.47
C GLY A 594 2.59 18.93 -10.43
N VAL A 595 3.84 18.70 -10.83
CA VAL A 595 5.00 18.71 -9.93
C VAL A 595 6.17 19.45 -10.57
N GLN A 596 6.80 20.33 -9.78
CA GLN A 596 8.11 20.89 -10.07
C GLN A 596 9.07 20.50 -8.94
N ALA A 597 10.14 19.76 -9.27
CA ALA A 597 11.15 19.31 -8.31
C ALA A 597 12.52 19.89 -8.67
N ARG A 598 13.13 20.63 -7.74
CA ARG A 598 14.40 21.32 -7.95
C ARG A 598 15.38 21.12 -6.83
N LEU A 599 16.67 21.04 -7.16
CA LEU A 599 17.79 21.16 -6.22
C LEU A 599 18.03 22.65 -5.97
N ILE A 600 18.01 23.09 -4.71
CA ILE A 600 18.04 24.51 -4.33
C ILE A 600 19.41 24.99 -3.88
N ASP A 601 20.31 24.10 -3.47
CA ASP A 601 21.68 24.45 -3.07
C ASP A 601 22.66 24.50 -4.26
N ALA A 602 22.24 24.02 -5.42
CA ALA A 602 23.05 24.03 -6.63
C ALA A 602 22.87 25.31 -7.44
N ALA A 603 23.97 25.90 -7.89
CA ALA A 603 23.98 27.06 -8.78
C ALA A 603 24.69 26.67 -10.12
N PRO A 604 23.99 26.62 -11.27
CA PRO A 604 22.57 26.97 -11.49
C PRO A 604 21.61 25.98 -10.82
N SER A 605 20.35 26.40 -10.63
CA SER A 605 19.30 25.53 -10.04
C SER A 605 19.05 24.31 -10.92
N TYR A 606 19.32 23.13 -10.39
CA TYR A 606 19.16 21.86 -11.09
C TYR A 606 17.80 21.22 -10.83
N TYR A 607 17.45 20.22 -11.64
CA TYR A 607 16.24 19.41 -11.51
C TYR A 607 16.53 18.16 -10.68
N VAL A 608 15.51 17.70 -9.95
CA VAL A 608 15.51 16.32 -9.43
C VAL A 608 15.17 15.39 -10.58
N PRO A 609 16.03 14.41 -10.93
CA PRO A 609 15.78 13.54 -12.08
C PRO A 609 14.56 12.63 -11.88
N ASN A 610 14.03 12.10 -12.99
CA ASN A 610 12.95 11.11 -13.09
C ASN A 610 11.58 11.55 -12.54
N VAL A 611 11.37 12.81 -12.21
CA VAL A 611 10.07 13.32 -11.77
C VAL A 611 9.26 13.79 -12.97
N PRO A 612 8.08 13.18 -13.27
CA PRO A 612 7.20 13.68 -14.32
C PRO A 612 6.62 15.04 -13.92
N ASN A 613 6.62 16.00 -14.82
CA ASN A 613 6.11 17.34 -14.53
C ASN A 613 4.58 17.39 -14.35
N TYR A 614 3.85 16.39 -14.84
CA TYR A 614 2.44 16.14 -14.51
C TYR A 614 2.04 14.69 -14.78
N VAL A 615 0.98 14.27 -14.09
CA VAL A 615 0.20 13.07 -14.38
C VAL A 615 -1.27 13.44 -14.37
N ALA A 616 -2.02 13.02 -15.39
CA ALA A 616 -3.46 13.27 -15.48
C ALA A 616 -4.20 12.03 -15.92
N ASN A 617 -5.40 11.82 -15.37
CA ASN A 617 -6.31 10.75 -15.79
C ASN A 617 -7.69 11.34 -16.09
N VAL A 618 -8.33 10.83 -17.12
CA VAL A 618 -9.73 11.11 -17.44
C VAL A 618 -10.41 9.80 -17.80
N GLY A 619 -11.55 9.51 -17.18
CA GLY A 619 -12.19 8.22 -17.40
C GLY A 619 -13.63 8.13 -16.94
N VAL A 620 -14.16 6.91 -17.09
CA VAL A 620 -15.50 6.51 -16.72
C VAL A 620 -15.47 5.19 -15.97
N ASP A 621 -16.21 5.12 -14.86
CA ASP A 621 -16.54 3.88 -14.16
C ASP A 621 -18.04 3.61 -14.33
N PHE A 622 -18.42 2.37 -14.57
CA PHE A 622 -19.81 2.03 -14.74
C PHE A 622 -20.15 0.63 -14.18
N ASN A 623 -21.41 0.51 -13.76
CA ASN A 623 -22.06 -0.73 -13.40
C ASN A 623 -23.54 -0.56 -13.76
N VAL A 624 -24.01 -1.26 -14.79
CA VAL A 624 -25.34 -1.06 -15.36
C VAL A 624 -26.04 -2.40 -15.49
N ALA A 625 -27.24 -2.49 -14.90
CA ALA A 625 -28.12 -3.61 -15.10
C ALA A 625 -28.63 -3.62 -16.55
N THR A 626 -28.58 -4.78 -17.17
CA THR A 626 -29.10 -5.02 -18.51
C THR A 626 -30.38 -5.89 -18.45
N ILE A 627 -30.83 -6.40 -19.58
CA ILE A 627 -32.01 -7.26 -19.67
C ILE A 627 -31.81 -8.53 -18.81
N ASN A 628 -32.86 -9.03 -18.15
CA ASN A 628 -32.86 -10.27 -17.37
C ASN A 628 -31.87 -10.31 -16.19
N ALA A 629 -31.71 -9.20 -15.45
CA ALA A 629 -30.86 -9.09 -14.27
C ALA A 629 -29.36 -9.41 -14.55
N GLN A 630 -28.91 -9.26 -15.77
CA GLN A 630 -27.50 -9.31 -16.14
C GLN A 630 -26.87 -7.94 -15.86
N THR A 631 -25.56 -7.90 -15.68
CA THR A 631 -24.85 -6.66 -15.35
C THR A 631 -23.66 -6.45 -16.26
N LEU A 632 -23.57 -5.26 -16.85
CA LEU A 632 -22.37 -4.76 -17.54
C LEU A 632 -21.63 -3.82 -16.63
N SER A 633 -20.35 -4.10 -16.36
CA SER A 633 -19.51 -3.27 -15.47
C SER A 633 -18.11 -3.09 -16.02
N GLY A 634 -17.45 -2.04 -15.58
CA GLY A 634 -16.08 -1.78 -15.99
C GLY A 634 -15.61 -0.37 -15.68
N SER A 635 -14.40 -0.09 -16.17
CA SER A 635 -13.75 1.21 -16.13
C SER A 635 -12.94 1.39 -17.41
N ALA A 636 -12.91 2.61 -17.92
CA ALA A 636 -12.04 2.97 -19.03
C ALA A 636 -11.48 4.38 -18.80
N TYR A 637 -10.17 4.55 -18.99
CA TYR A 637 -9.52 5.84 -18.77
C TYR A 637 -8.28 6.01 -19.63
N ILE A 638 -7.90 7.27 -19.82
CA ILE A 638 -6.66 7.68 -20.45
C ILE A 638 -5.79 8.31 -19.37
N THR A 639 -4.54 7.85 -19.27
CA THR A 639 -3.49 8.48 -18.47
C THR A 639 -2.57 9.26 -19.39
N PHE A 640 -2.29 10.52 -19.04
CA PHE A 640 -1.27 11.37 -19.65
C PHE A 640 -0.14 11.59 -18.66
N VAL A 641 1.09 11.33 -19.08
CA VAL A 641 2.30 11.55 -18.28
C VAL A 641 3.18 12.56 -19.03
N GLY A 642 3.54 13.61 -18.33
CA GLY A 642 4.39 14.66 -18.88
C GLY A 642 5.86 14.24 -18.97
N LYS A 643 6.68 15.14 -19.49
CA LYS A 643 8.13 14.89 -19.59
C LYS A 643 8.77 14.73 -18.23
N LYS A 644 9.82 13.92 -18.17
CA LYS A 644 10.75 13.78 -17.05
C LYS A 644 12.12 14.34 -17.44
N TYR A 645 12.78 14.99 -16.51
CA TYR A 645 14.19 15.32 -16.67
C TYR A 645 15.03 14.10 -16.29
N LEU A 646 15.91 13.64 -17.17
CA LEU A 646 16.79 12.49 -16.91
C LEU A 646 18.14 12.94 -16.36
N THR A 647 18.47 14.22 -16.50
CA THR A 647 19.70 14.85 -15.99
C THR A 647 19.37 16.03 -15.10
N GLN A 648 20.28 16.35 -14.18
CA GLN A 648 20.12 17.48 -13.24
C GLN A 648 20.13 18.84 -13.96
N ASP A 649 20.93 18.98 -15.01
CA ASP A 649 20.99 20.18 -15.85
C ASP A 649 19.71 20.36 -16.70
N GLY A 650 18.87 19.34 -16.81
CA GLY A 650 17.64 19.35 -17.57
C GLY A 650 17.81 19.30 -19.08
N LEU A 651 19.02 19.02 -19.58
CA LEU A 651 19.29 18.98 -21.02
C LEU A 651 18.70 17.73 -21.69
N ILE A 652 18.61 16.63 -20.97
CA ILE A 652 18.01 15.39 -21.47
C ILE A 652 16.67 15.16 -20.79
N THR A 653 15.62 14.94 -21.61
CA THR A 653 14.26 14.71 -21.14
C THR A 653 13.63 13.53 -21.86
N THR A 654 12.60 12.94 -21.26
CA THR A 654 11.69 12.03 -21.97
C THR A 654 10.68 12.81 -22.78
N SER A 655 10.07 12.16 -23.79
CA SER A 655 8.84 12.67 -24.40
C SER A 655 7.64 12.46 -23.46
N PRO A 656 6.63 13.34 -23.48
CA PRO A 656 5.33 13.01 -22.90
C PRO A 656 4.72 11.79 -23.58
N TYR A 657 3.97 10.98 -22.83
CA TYR A 657 3.29 9.83 -23.40
C TYR A 657 1.87 9.67 -22.82
N SER A 658 1.06 8.88 -23.50
CA SER A 658 -0.27 8.54 -23.03
C SER A 658 -0.51 7.03 -23.07
N ARG A 659 -1.45 6.59 -22.23
CA ARG A 659 -1.85 5.19 -22.13
C ARG A 659 -3.35 5.13 -21.94
N VAL A 660 -4.02 4.32 -22.77
CA VAL A 660 -5.45 4.00 -22.68
C VAL A 660 -5.60 2.65 -22.00
N THR A 661 -6.38 2.61 -20.94
CA THR A 661 -6.59 1.38 -20.18
C THR A 661 -8.09 1.18 -19.95
N GLY A 662 -8.59 -0.04 -20.13
CA GLY A 662 -10.00 -0.31 -19.93
C GLY A 662 -10.31 -1.77 -19.60
N LYS A 663 -11.44 -1.98 -18.92
CA LYS A 663 -12.04 -3.28 -18.61
C LYS A 663 -13.53 -3.25 -18.90
N LEU A 664 -14.00 -4.33 -19.48
CA LEU A 664 -15.40 -4.63 -19.68
C LEU A 664 -15.69 -6.00 -19.07
N ALA A 665 -16.66 -6.08 -18.18
CA ALA A 665 -17.09 -7.33 -17.57
C ALA A 665 -18.61 -7.48 -17.71
N TYR A 666 -19.04 -8.68 -18.08
CA TYR A 666 -20.44 -9.04 -18.23
C TYR A 666 -20.77 -10.20 -17.29
N SER A 667 -21.72 -10.00 -16.40
CA SER A 667 -22.12 -10.96 -15.38
C SER A 667 -23.54 -11.47 -15.61
N TRP A 668 -23.71 -12.81 -15.54
CA TRP A 668 -24.99 -13.50 -15.64
C TRP A 668 -25.55 -13.86 -14.25
N PRO A 669 -26.89 -13.98 -14.11
CA PRO A 669 -27.50 -14.35 -12.83
C PRO A 669 -27.05 -15.70 -12.26
N GLY A 670 -26.56 -16.62 -13.12
CA GLY A 670 -26.04 -17.93 -12.70
C GLY A 670 -24.65 -17.93 -12.07
N GLY A 671 -24.08 -16.76 -11.76
CA GLY A 671 -22.75 -16.63 -11.10
C GLY A 671 -21.55 -16.53 -12.06
N TRP A 672 -21.78 -16.68 -13.37
CA TRP A 672 -20.73 -16.50 -14.37
C TRP A 672 -20.43 -15.02 -14.64
N THR A 673 -19.16 -14.70 -14.83
CA THR A 673 -18.70 -13.39 -15.31
C THR A 673 -17.60 -13.59 -16.34
N ALA A 674 -17.81 -13.08 -17.56
CA ALA A 674 -16.74 -12.95 -18.56
C ALA A 674 -16.20 -11.52 -18.54
N PHE A 675 -14.90 -11.36 -18.70
CA PHE A 675 -14.30 -10.06 -18.79
C PHE A 675 -13.20 -9.99 -19.85
N THR A 676 -12.97 -8.80 -20.35
CA THR A 676 -11.78 -8.45 -21.12
C THR A 676 -11.21 -7.12 -20.58
N GLN A 677 -9.90 -7.00 -20.58
CA GLN A 677 -9.21 -5.77 -20.25
C GLN A 677 -8.04 -5.55 -21.19
N ALA A 678 -7.74 -4.28 -21.46
CA ALA A 678 -6.68 -3.93 -22.38
C ALA A 678 -5.95 -2.68 -21.92
N THR A 679 -4.65 -2.63 -22.22
CA THR A 679 -3.81 -1.43 -22.10
C THR A 679 -3.16 -1.18 -23.45
N TRP A 680 -3.32 0.05 -23.98
CA TRP A 680 -2.81 0.47 -25.28
C TRP A 680 -1.97 1.76 -25.14
N TYR A 681 -0.80 1.76 -25.76
CA TYR A 681 0.07 2.92 -25.89
C TYR A 681 -0.03 3.48 -27.32
N PRO A 682 -0.76 4.59 -27.54
CA PRO A 682 -0.97 5.15 -28.87
C PRO A 682 0.26 5.87 -29.47
N GLY A 683 1.31 6.08 -28.68
CA GLY A 683 2.50 6.85 -29.09
C GLY A 683 3.79 6.28 -28.52
N ASP A 684 4.57 7.13 -27.85
CA ASP A 684 5.88 6.78 -27.29
C ASP A 684 5.75 5.71 -26.19
N ARG A 685 6.48 4.61 -26.37
CA ARG A 685 6.52 3.44 -25.48
C ARG A 685 7.86 3.28 -24.77
N LEU A 686 8.82 4.14 -25.08
CA LEU A 686 10.17 4.12 -24.51
C LEU A 686 10.31 5.09 -23.33
N SER A 687 9.44 6.09 -23.24
CA SER A 687 9.54 7.16 -22.22
C SER A 687 8.96 6.80 -20.86
N GLU A 688 8.17 5.71 -20.71
CA GLU A 688 7.69 5.25 -19.40
C GLU A 688 8.87 4.90 -18.49
N ILE A 689 9.81 4.10 -18.99
CA ILE A 689 11.05 3.77 -18.30
C ILE A 689 12.22 4.20 -19.16
N ALA A 690 12.84 5.32 -18.77
CA ALA A 690 14.08 5.83 -19.34
C ALA A 690 15.00 6.23 -18.18
N ILE A 691 16.23 5.73 -18.20
CA ILE A 691 17.22 5.88 -17.13
C ILE A 691 18.51 6.43 -17.73
N ASN A 692 19.12 7.38 -17.05
CA ASN A 692 20.46 7.87 -17.38
C ASN A 692 21.49 7.07 -16.60
N PHE A 693 22.38 6.36 -17.31
CA PHE A 693 23.52 5.65 -16.71
C PHE A 693 24.82 6.48 -16.82
N GLY A 694 24.81 7.63 -17.47
CA GLY A 694 25.92 8.56 -17.52
C GLY A 694 25.96 9.54 -16.35
N ASP A 695 26.80 10.56 -16.47
CA ASP A 695 26.91 11.62 -15.46
C ASP A 695 25.56 12.32 -15.26
N PRO A 696 25.20 12.69 -14.02
CA PRO A 696 23.96 13.39 -13.75
C PRO A 696 23.93 14.82 -14.37
N VAL A 697 25.09 15.38 -14.71
CA VAL A 697 25.25 16.67 -15.40
C VAL A 697 26.12 16.44 -16.64
N GLY A 698 25.62 16.88 -17.81
CA GLY A 698 26.37 16.75 -19.06
C GLY A 698 26.36 15.36 -19.71
N ALA A 699 25.43 14.47 -19.32
CA ALA A 699 25.22 13.19 -19.98
C ALA A 699 24.87 13.37 -21.47
N LYS A 700 25.15 12.33 -22.26
CA LYS A 700 24.83 12.26 -23.69
C LYS A 700 23.57 11.44 -23.90
N SER A 701 22.92 11.59 -25.07
CA SER A 701 21.78 10.74 -25.44
C SER A 701 22.12 9.25 -25.45
N SER A 702 23.39 8.90 -25.78
CA SER A 702 23.91 7.52 -25.72
C SER A 702 23.94 6.90 -24.32
N ASP A 703 23.81 7.70 -23.27
CA ASP A 703 23.81 7.23 -21.89
C ASP A 703 22.38 6.88 -21.41
N ILE A 704 21.38 7.04 -22.29
CA ILE A 704 19.98 6.77 -21.96
C ILE A 704 19.59 5.36 -22.34
N PHE A 705 19.12 4.63 -21.34
CA PHE A 705 18.64 3.26 -21.46
C PHE A 705 17.14 3.20 -21.12
N VAL A 706 16.42 2.31 -21.80
CA VAL A 706 14.96 2.22 -21.71
C VAL A 706 14.50 0.79 -21.51
N SER A 707 13.26 0.66 -20.99
CA SER A 707 12.51 -0.59 -21.03
C SER A 707 11.23 -0.36 -21.85
N ALA A 708 11.21 -0.88 -23.07
CA ALA A 708 10.11 -0.68 -23.99
C ALA A 708 8.83 -1.38 -23.49
N GLN A 709 7.70 -0.68 -23.60
CA GLN A 709 6.37 -1.20 -23.28
C GLN A 709 5.71 -1.83 -24.54
N PRO A 710 4.87 -2.86 -24.38
CA PRO A 710 4.10 -3.40 -25.51
C PRO A 710 3.10 -2.36 -26.03
N THR A 711 2.88 -2.32 -27.35
CA THR A 711 1.87 -1.40 -27.95
C THR A 711 0.47 -1.70 -27.40
N LEU A 712 0.13 -2.98 -27.28
CA LEU A 712 -1.16 -3.46 -26.80
C LEU A 712 -0.98 -4.69 -25.92
N THR A 713 -1.57 -4.64 -24.72
CA THR A 713 -1.73 -5.81 -23.87
C THR A 713 -3.21 -6.10 -23.69
N VAL A 714 -3.62 -7.35 -23.89
CA VAL A 714 -5.00 -7.79 -23.70
C VAL A 714 -5.01 -8.99 -22.77
N LEU A 715 -5.93 -9.00 -21.81
CA LEU A 715 -6.25 -10.13 -20.96
C LEU A 715 -7.75 -10.35 -20.97
N ALA A 716 -8.18 -11.59 -21.17
CA ALA A 716 -9.58 -11.99 -21.10
C ALA A 716 -9.74 -13.18 -20.17
N GLY A 717 -10.90 -13.30 -19.51
CA GLY A 717 -11.10 -14.36 -18.56
C GLY A 717 -12.56 -14.65 -18.28
N LEU A 718 -12.75 -15.76 -17.58
CA LEU A 718 -14.03 -16.25 -17.12
C LEU A 718 -13.92 -16.59 -15.65
N THR A 719 -14.88 -16.13 -14.85
CA THR A 719 -15.00 -16.46 -13.44
C THR A 719 -16.38 -17.04 -13.13
N TYR A 720 -16.44 -17.92 -12.14
CA TYR A 720 -17.69 -18.45 -11.61
C TYR A 720 -17.74 -18.29 -10.11
N ARG A 721 -18.87 -17.76 -9.58
CA ARG A 721 -19.13 -17.58 -8.15
C ARG A 721 -20.12 -18.62 -7.66
N PHE A 722 -19.72 -19.37 -6.64
CA PHE A 722 -20.56 -20.34 -5.93
C PHE A 722 -21.09 -19.68 -4.63
N PRO A 723 -22.42 -19.60 -4.39
CA PRO A 723 -22.93 -19.19 -3.10
C PRO A 723 -22.46 -20.15 -2.00
N THR A 724 -21.88 -19.63 -0.93
CA THR A 724 -21.46 -20.41 0.26
C THR A 724 -22.41 -20.24 1.44
N VAL A 725 -23.43 -19.43 1.24
CA VAL A 725 -24.52 -19.19 2.17
C VAL A 725 -25.83 -19.60 1.48
N ALA A 726 -26.66 -20.39 2.14
CA ALA A 726 -27.97 -20.73 1.58
C ALA A 726 -28.78 -19.43 1.37
N THR A 727 -29.11 -19.13 0.12
CA THR A 727 -30.10 -18.11 -0.17
C THR A 727 -31.41 -18.63 0.40
N ALA A 728 -32.02 -17.88 1.35
CA ALA A 728 -33.38 -18.18 1.77
C ALA A 728 -34.26 -18.27 0.52
N ALA A 729 -34.82 -19.44 0.24
CA ALA A 729 -35.72 -19.62 -0.89
C ALA A 729 -36.80 -18.56 -0.73
N SER A 730 -36.95 -17.68 -1.73
CA SER A 730 -38.10 -16.77 -1.76
C SER A 730 -39.34 -17.63 -1.61
N PRO A 731 -40.25 -17.37 -0.63
CA PRO A 731 -41.45 -18.14 -0.51
C PRO A 731 -42.17 -18.04 -1.84
N ASN A 732 -42.36 -19.18 -2.50
CA ASN A 732 -43.19 -19.25 -3.69
C ASN A 732 -44.53 -18.65 -3.36
N LEU A 733 -44.83 -17.47 -3.86
CA LEU A 733 -46.19 -16.94 -3.89
C LEU A 733 -47.02 -17.92 -4.71
N VAL A 734 -47.64 -18.86 -4.02
CA VAL A 734 -48.71 -19.68 -4.59
C VAL A 734 -49.87 -18.72 -4.84
N THR A 735 -49.95 -18.14 -6.02
CA THR A 735 -51.15 -17.51 -6.51
C THR A 735 -52.21 -18.59 -6.70
N LYS A 736 -53.23 -18.61 -5.83
CA LYS A 736 -54.50 -19.30 -6.07
C LYS A 736 -55.33 -18.56 -7.10
#